data_c7cd58cf5ea7f3ca33ed00ca6eec4c95
#
_entry.id   c7cd58cf5ea7f3ca33ed00ca6eec4c95
#
_cell.length_a   1.000
_cell.length_b   1.000
_cell.length_c   1.000
_cell.angle_alpha   90.00
_cell.angle_beta   90.00
_cell.angle_gamma   90.00
#
_symmetry.space_group_name_H-M   'P 1'
#
loop_
_entity.id
_entity.type
_entity.pdbx_description
1 polymer ?
#
loop_
_entity_poly.entity_id
_entity_poly.type
_entity_poly.pdbx_seq_one_letter_code
_entity_poly.pdbx_strand_id
1 'polypeptide(L)'
;MAAIMVAAISSCAEKIEEPTPGASRNDYVAPVDGATFSLVASSSEDNDAPTKALFNGNQLVWYKGDALNVFASSGNSYEFKFAPKEGAAWNEQGNTFYTTEFTPEEGKAYDYTAVFPFESGLAMDSDGWLYESVDGTPVKKAYSLYTPEQKRNGNKAHLETMPLYGTAQATGFDIPQLTMHNAVSIIEVEIANKLSLAPMEVTKVKFSSDCISFGGEYYLNAKTGELELKEGTGESEVELVCKNVYDNGSHKEMIVAGGYGWNAIAVAPQTVTGTISVEVTTNQGTITATRNLNDITFNAGRIRKIKLELDESVRNIFVKADAAGGKDGSSWENAFNITEFLDYIKQNENDSNNNAIKLEGRNFYFAGGKYEVTERKIEFSGYPRRVKFNVYGGYDPASTGTDVSKRDVATYETVFDGNGTNRFLTLGNQTEPAFDGITFANLKSSGEGCISVAAGGSGDARVNFTNCTFRKCTGSGGQNPILMVMKGLARLNNVVFDGCRVEDETWKNGGGRGLIRLTQNDSRAYLNACTFINNTFGGGGFGLLAHLNGAGGNLCLHNVTFAGNDKGCSAEGVVNGAGGMLVASSTIVASNEKPAIRCESDPNSGSRLVNSLIIQEQDKTAINMSSSGRKLKSLGGNVIVGSINVNNQYEASSNDDTFANRAAASALSLSWNYDSRHYLWNGTTTFTKFTLEQLRSAIKSYSNANTGKLYAGSTEVYDGSKAGEDFLSWLDSINAFDIYKNSSAVWPGSYQGN
;
A
#
# COMPACT_ATOMS: atom_id res chain seq x y z
N MET A 1 -7.66 30.80 -22.86
CA MET A 1 -6.61 31.28 -23.76
C MET A 1 -5.51 31.91 -22.93
N ALA A 2 -4.45 31.17 -22.67
CA ALA A 2 -3.22 31.69 -22.07
C ALA A 2 -2.09 31.21 -22.98
N ALA A 3 -1.46 32.17 -23.64
CA ALA A 3 -0.36 31.95 -24.56
C ALA A 3 0.90 31.61 -23.76
N ILE A 4 1.47 30.45 -24.02
CA ILE A 4 2.81 30.09 -23.54
C ILE A 4 3.82 30.70 -24.51
N MET A 5 4.55 31.71 -24.01
CA MET A 5 5.71 32.25 -24.70
C MET A 5 6.85 31.24 -24.61
N VAL A 6 7.17 30.60 -25.72
CA VAL A 6 8.42 29.84 -25.88
C VAL A 6 9.51 30.86 -26.15
N ALA A 7 10.35 31.13 -25.15
CA ALA A 7 11.59 31.86 -25.36
C ALA A 7 12.61 30.91 -26.03
N ALA A 8 12.85 31.09 -27.29
CA ALA A 8 13.98 30.50 -27.99
C ALA A 8 15.26 31.09 -27.40
N ILE A 9 15.99 30.31 -26.61
CA ILE A 9 17.37 30.63 -26.24
C ILE A 9 18.23 30.28 -27.46
N SER A 10 18.54 31.26 -28.26
CA SER A 10 19.62 31.13 -29.22
C SER A 10 20.93 31.03 -28.43
N SER A 11 21.52 29.85 -28.35
CA SER A 11 22.89 29.70 -27.92
C SER A 11 23.76 30.36 -28.97
N CYS A 12 24.36 31.51 -28.64
CA CYS A 12 25.56 31.95 -29.34
C CYS A 12 26.66 30.93 -29.00
N ALA A 13 26.81 29.92 -29.84
CA ALA A 13 28.08 29.21 -29.95
C ALA A 13 29.08 30.24 -30.43
N GLU A 14 29.97 30.73 -29.55
CA GLU A 14 31.20 31.33 -29.99
C GLU A 14 31.85 30.30 -30.91
N LYS A 15 32.04 30.67 -32.18
CA LYS A 15 32.80 29.92 -33.14
C LYS A 15 34.23 29.74 -32.56
N ILE A 16 34.52 28.56 -32.04
CA ILE A 16 35.90 28.19 -31.78
C ILE A 16 36.54 28.20 -33.15
N GLU A 17 37.48 29.13 -33.37
CA GLU A 17 38.26 29.15 -34.61
C GLU A 17 38.90 27.78 -34.76
N GLU A 18 38.63 27.12 -35.90
CA GLU A 18 39.29 25.86 -36.23
C GLU A 18 40.81 26.10 -36.17
N PRO A 19 41.57 25.29 -35.41
CA PRO A 19 43.00 25.46 -35.33
C PRO A 19 43.61 25.35 -36.73
N THR A 20 44.42 26.29 -37.12
CA THR A 20 45.15 26.26 -38.40
C THR A 20 46.12 25.07 -38.37
N PRO A 21 46.01 24.10 -39.31
CA PRO A 21 46.93 22.96 -39.34
C PRO A 21 48.41 23.41 -39.36
N GLY A 22 49.20 22.89 -38.39
CA GLY A 22 50.60 23.19 -38.28
C GLY A 22 50.93 24.34 -37.33
N ALA A 23 50.08 24.60 -36.30
CA ALA A 23 50.34 25.61 -35.28
C ALA A 23 51.73 25.48 -34.67
N SER A 24 52.49 26.60 -34.64
CA SER A 24 53.79 26.66 -34.01
C SER A 24 53.62 26.80 -32.47
N ARG A 25 54.74 26.54 -31.74
CA ARG A 25 54.75 26.73 -30.27
C ARG A 25 54.36 28.15 -29.86
N ASN A 26 54.64 29.16 -30.71
CA ASN A 26 54.32 30.55 -30.44
C ASN A 26 52.80 30.87 -30.57
N ASP A 27 52.05 30.02 -31.26
CA ASP A 27 50.61 30.20 -31.48
C ASP A 27 49.79 29.48 -30.40
N TYR A 28 50.43 28.65 -29.55
CA TYR A 28 49.76 27.92 -28.49
C TYR A 28 49.39 28.84 -27.31
N VAL A 29 48.12 28.88 -26.97
CA VAL A 29 47.58 29.62 -25.82
C VAL A 29 47.27 28.62 -24.70
N ALA A 30 48.00 28.73 -23.58
CA ALA A 30 47.80 27.88 -22.42
C ALA A 30 46.45 28.15 -21.76
N PRO A 31 45.59 27.13 -21.50
CA PRO A 31 44.28 27.31 -20.87
C PRO A 31 44.37 27.66 -19.37
N VAL A 32 45.52 27.34 -18.75
CA VAL A 32 45.85 27.70 -17.36
C VAL A 32 47.32 28.08 -17.27
N ASP A 33 47.67 28.87 -16.28
CA ASP A 33 49.06 29.32 -16.08
C ASP A 33 49.99 28.12 -15.80
N GLY A 34 51.10 28.06 -16.55
CA GLY A 34 52.07 26.96 -16.46
C GLY A 34 51.74 25.69 -17.26
N ALA A 35 50.62 25.63 -17.96
CA ALA A 35 50.35 24.50 -18.87
C ALA A 35 51.28 24.49 -20.05
N THR A 36 51.85 23.32 -20.38
CA THR A 36 52.74 23.12 -21.50
C THR A 36 52.04 22.63 -22.76
N PHE A 37 50.89 21.98 -22.60
CA PHE A 37 50.05 21.53 -23.70
C PHE A 37 48.61 21.30 -23.24
N SER A 38 47.66 21.26 -24.17
CA SER A 38 46.22 21.01 -23.89
C SER A 38 45.58 20.20 -25.01
N LEU A 39 44.42 19.61 -24.67
CA LEU A 39 43.55 18.91 -25.59
C LEU A 39 42.06 19.18 -25.23
N VAL A 40 41.19 18.85 -26.16
CA VAL A 40 39.76 18.86 -25.93
C VAL A 40 39.22 17.43 -25.92
N ALA A 41 38.45 17.06 -24.89
CA ALA A 41 37.83 15.75 -24.76
C ALA A 41 36.31 15.89 -24.61
N SER A 42 35.57 15.62 -25.68
CA SER A 42 34.10 15.69 -25.74
C SER A 42 33.48 14.30 -25.87
N SER A 43 32.20 14.15 -25.55
CA SER A 43 31.44 12.91 -25.80
C SER A 43 31.17 12.73 -27.28
N SER A 44 31.11 11.47 -27.74
CA SER A 44 30.55 11.15 -29.05
C SER A 44 29.03 11.43 -29.07
N GLU A 45 28.51 11.97 -30.19
CA GLU A 45 27.07 12.22 -30.35
C GLU A 45 26.24 10.93 -30.35
N ASP A 46 26.85 9.78 -30.62
CA ASP A 46 26.22 8.46 -30.68
C ASP A 46 26.14 7.73 -29.33
N ASN A 47 26.62 8.33 -28.24
CA ASN A 47 26.54 7.72 -26.91
C ASN A 47 25.20 7.93 -26.25
N ASP A 48 24.34 6.92 -26.30
CA ASP A 48 23.11 6.86 -25.47
C ASP A 48 23.42 6.68 -23.96
N ALA A 49 24.66 6.29 -23.64
CA ALA A 49 25.12 6.10 -22.27
C ALA A 49 25.86 7.34 -21.80
N PRO A 50 25.39 8.00 -20.74
CA PRO A 50 26.13 9.11 -20.12
C PRO A 50 27.41 8.58 -19.51
N THR A 51 28.47 9.29 -19.79
CA THR A 51 29.80 9.00 -19.28
C THR A 51 30.01 9.80 -18.02
N LYS A 52 30.46 9.11 -17.01
CA LYS A 52 30.79 9.59 -15.70
C LYS A 52 29.62 10.01 -14.80
N ALA A 53 29.76 9.49 -13.65
CA ALA A 53 29.30 9.92 -12.33
C ALA A 53 27.87 10.43 -12.20
N LEU A 54 27.26 11.02 -13.20
CA LEU A 54 25.90 11.52 -13.15
C LEU A 54 25.16 11.29 -14.46
N PHE A 55 24.07 10.55 -14.37
CA PHE A 55 23.05 10.49 -15.40
C PHE A 55 22.36 11.86 -15.53
N ASN A 56 22.91 12.79 -16.32
CA ASN A 56 22.24 14.04 -16.59
C ASN A 56 21.90 14.20 -18.09
N GLY A 57 21.12 13.26 -18.63
CA GLY A 57 20.87 13.20 -20.06
C GLY A 57 22.09 12.65 -20.82
N ASN A 58 22.12 12.79 -22.13
CA ASN A 58 23.14 12.19 -23.01
C ASN A 58 24.45 12.99 -23.08
N GLN A 59 24.90 13.64 -22.02
CA GLN A 59 26.08 14.49 -22.03
C GLN A 59 27.15 14.00 -21.04
N LEU A 60 28.38 14.00 -21.50
CA LEU A 60 29.58 13.79 -20.68
C LEU A 60 29.78 15.00 -19.76
N VAL A 61 29.88 14.76 -18.46
CA VAL A 61 30.07 15.80 -17.47
C VAL A 61 31.41 15.62 -16.76
N TRP A 62 32.33 16.53 -17.03
CA TRP A 62 33.65 16.60 -16.37
C TRP A 62 33.57 17.50 -15.13
N TYR A 63 34.25 17.11 -14.07
CA TYR A 63 34.32 17.88 -12.82
C TYR A 63 35.74 18.36 -12.53
N LYS A 64 35.81 19.44 -11.75
CA LYS A 64 37.07 19.90 -11.23
C LYS A 64 37.76 18.78 -10.44
N GLY A 65 38.99 18.45 -10.84
CA GLY A 65 39.77 17.34 -10.28
C GLY A 65 39.76 16.08 -11.14
N ASP A 66 38.97 16.04 -12.21
CA ASP A 66 39.09 14.96 -13.18
C ASP A 66 40.39 15.07 -13.99
N ALA A 67 40.95 13.90 -14.29
CA ALA A 67 42.12 13.81 -15.13
C ALA A 67 42.07 12.59 -16.06
N LEU A 68 42.81 12.67 -17.16
CA LEU A 68 42.98 11.62 -18.17
C LEU A 68 44.41 11.11 -18.16
N ASN A 69 44.60 9.81 -18.39
CA ASN A 69 45.85 9.30 -18.92
C ASN A 69 45.88 9.59 -20.42
N VAL A 70 46.89 10.34 -20.91
CA VAL A 70 47.05 10.60 -22.32
C VAL A 70 48.41 10.06 -22.80
N PHE A 71 48.37 9.26 -23.83
CA PHE A 71 49.52 8.67 -24.49
C PHE A 71 49.76 9.44 -25.80
N ALA A 72 50.96 9.97 -25.96
CA ALA A 72 51.40 10.56 -27.23
C ALA A 72 52.16 9.50 -28.02
N SER A 73 51.46 8.66 -28.75
CA SER A 73 51.87 7.38 -29.33
C SER A 73 51.91 6.25 -28.29
N SER A 74 52.79 5.24 -28.36
CA SER A 74 52.94 4.21 -27.33
C SER A 74 53.90 4.65 -26.22
N GLY A 75 53.82 3.99 -25.04
CA GLY A 75 54.72 4.23 -23.91
C GLY A 75 53.99 4.71 -22.67
N ASN A 76 54.62 5.54 -21.86
CA ASN A 76 54.04 6.06 -20.61
C ASN A 76 52.98 7.12 -20.86
N SER A 77 52.00 7.19 -20.00
CA SER A 77 50.99 8.23 -20.03
C SER A 77 51.46 9.50 -19.36
N TYR A 78 50.83 10.59 -19.74
CA TYR A 78 50.92 11.89 -19.11
C TYR A 78 49.57 12.22 -18.42
N GLU A 79 49.63 12.90 -17.28
CA GLU A 79 48.43 13.39 -16.62
C GLU A 79 47.90 14.64 -17.33
N PHE A 80 46.66 14.61 -17.79
CA PHE A 80 45.94 15.78 -18.28
C PHE A 80 44.75 16.09 -17.38
N LYS A 81 44.81 17.25 -16.72
CA LYS A 81 43.81 17.72 -15.77
C LYS A 81 42.73 18.52 -16.45
N PHE A 82 41.47 18.31 -16.04
CA PHE A 82 40.35 19.13 -16.51
C PHE A 82 40.52 20.59 -16.08
N ALA A 83 40.41 21.51 -17.06
CA ALA A 83 40.45 22.95 -16.84
C ALA A 83 39.03 23.55 -16.89
N PRO A 84 38.28 23.58 -15.79
CA PRO A 84 37.00 24.24 -15.78
C PRO A 84 37.15 25.73 -15.97
N LYS A 85 36.22 26.39 -16.64
CA LYS A 85 36.19 27.85 -16.73
C LYS A 85 36.11 28.45 -15.33
N GLU A 86 36.71 29.62 -15.13
CA GLU A 86 36.79 30.28 -13.82
C GLU A 86 35.40 30.42 -13.15
N GLY A 87 35.28 29.88 -11.94
CA GLY A 87 34.05 29.83 -11.17
C GLY A 87 33.13 28.62 -11.45
N ALA A 88 33.39 27.82 -12.46
CA ALA A 88 32.62 26.59 -12.73
C ALA A 88 33.16 25.38 -11.92
N ALA A 89 32.30 24.51 -11.48
CA ALA A 89 32.64 23.25 -10.83
C ALA A 89 32.69 22.07 -11.83
N TRP A 90 32.13 22.23 -13.00
CA TRP A 90 31.97 21.21 -14.06
C TRP A 90 32.00 21.81 -15.47
N ASN A 91 31.88 21.00 -16.50
CA ASN A 91 32.11 21.41 -17.90
C ASN A 91 30.94 22.19 -18.54
N GLU A 92 30.28 23.08 -17.82
CA GLU A 92 29.21 23.93 -18.39
C GLU A 92 29.70 24.72 -19.66
N GLN A 93 30.97 24.98 -19.76
CA GLN A 93 31.53 25.88 -20.79
C GLN A 93 32.83 25.38 -21.41
N GLY A 94 33.05 24.07 -21.52
CA GLY A 94 34.20 23.54 -22.23
C GLY A 94 34.65 22.16 -21.75
N ASN A 95 35.46 21.52 -22.58
CA ASN A 95 35.98 20.17 -22.37
C ASN A 95 37.51 20.16 -22.44
N THR A 96 38.16 21.24 -22.02
CA THR A 96 39.63 21.39 -22.15
C THR A 96 40.34 20.70 -21.00
N PHE A 97 41.38 19.94 -21.35
CA PHE A 97 42.31 19.32 -20.43
C PHE A 97 43.73 19.85 -20.71
N TYR A 98 44.55 19.99 -19.69
CA TYR A 98 45.92 20.49 -19.80
C TYR A 98 46.91 19.62 -19.05
N THR A 99 48.16 19.69 -19.45
CA THR A 99 49.28 19.04 -18.77
C THR A 99 50.44 20.02 -18.56
N THR A 100 51.27 19.71 -17.57
CA THR A 100 52.60 20.36 -17.35
C THR A 100 53.76 19.39 -17.61
N GLU A 101 53.44 18.14 -17.99
CA GLU A 101 54.41 17.03 -18.10
C GLU A 101 54.82 16.71 -19.53
N PHE A 102 54.06 17.17 -20.52
CA PHE A 102 54.29 16.88 -21.93
C PHE A 102 54.31 18.17 -22.77
N THR A 103 55.29 18.28 -23.63
CA THR A 103 55.42 19.32 -24.66
C THR A 103 55.64 18.68 -26.00
N PRO A 104 54.77 18.87 -27.01
CA PRO A 104 55.00 18.28 -28.33
C PRO A 104 56.16 18.89 -29.04
N GLU A 105 56.81 18.13 -29.93
CA GLU A 105 57.82 18.59 -30.83
C GLU A 105 57.21 19.26 -32.07
N GLU A 106 57.66 20.45 -32.42
CA GLU A 106 57.10 21.18 -33.54
C GLU A 106 57.23 20.38 -34.85
N GLY A 107 56.09 20.28 -35.58
CA GLY A 107 56.06 19.56 -36.88
C GLY A 107 55.99 18.02 -36.76
N LYS A 108 56.11 17.46 -35.58
CA LYS A 108 55.99 16.00 -35.36
C LYS A 108 54.55 15.59 -35.22
N ALA A 109 54.16 14.55 -35.97
CA ALA A 109 52.82 13.95 -35.83
C ALA A 109 52.73 13.00 -34.62
N TYR A 110 51.65 13.05 -33.89
CA TYR A 110 51.34 12.18 -32.74
C TYR A 110 49.97 11.53 -32.91
N ASP A 111 49.90 10.26 -32.50
CA ASP A 111 48.65 9.53 -32.30
C ASP A 111 48.32 9.63 -30.81
N TYR A 112 47.41 10.52 -30.44
CA TYR A 112 46.97 10.69 -29.05
C TYR A 112 45.90 9.64 -28.71
N THR A 113 46.09 8.96 -27.58
CA THR A 113 45.13 8.04 -27.00
C THR A 113 44.86 8.50 -25.55
N ALA A 114 43.62 8.66 -25.18
CA ALA A 114 43.23 9.05 -23.82
C ALA A 114 42.39 7.98 -23.14
N VAL A 115 42.58 7.82 -21.85
CA VAL A 115 41.79 6.91 -20.98
C VAL A 115 41.37 7.62 -19.71
N PHE A 116 40.15 7.38 -19.30
CA PHE A 116 39.58 7.79 -18.01
C PHE A 116 39.11 6.56 -17.24
N PRO A 117 39.19 6.51 -15.90
CA PRO A 117 39.78 7.51 -14.99
C PRO A 117 41.33 7.53 -15.09
N PHE A 118 41.95 8.63 -14.61
CA PHE A 118 43.37 8.72 -14.51
C PHE A 118 43.94 7.77 -13.45
N GLU A 119 45.03 7.08 -13.82
CA GLU A 119 45.81 6.25 -12.89
C GLU A 119 47.31 6.52 -13.12
N SER A 120 48.05 6.79 -12.05
CA SER A 120 49.48 7.09 -12.16
C SER A 120 50.29 5.87 -12.57
N GLY A 121 51.30 6.09 -13.42
CA GLY A 121 52.24 5.04 -13.83
C GLY A 121 51.70 4.09 -14.90
N LEU A 122 50.62 4.45 -15.57
CA LEU A 122 50.04 3.65 -16.65
C LEU A 122 50.87 3.76 -17.92
N ALA A 123 51.12 2.64 -18.60
CA ALA A 123 51.79 2.55 -19.88
C ALA A 123 50.89 1.84 -20.91
N MET A 124 51.09 2.13 -22.20
CA MET A 124 50.37 1.52 -23.33
C MET A 124 51.35 0.89 -24.30
N ASP A 125 51.10 -0.33 -24.74
CA ASP A 125 51.86 -0.98 -25.78
C ASP A 125 51.47 -0.49 -27.20
N SER A 126 52.18 -1.01 -28.22
CA SER A 126 51.90 -0.66 -29.62
C SER A 126 50.53 -1.06 -30.11
N ASP A 127 49.93 -2.09 -29.50
CA ASP A 127 48.62 -2.65 -29.88
C ASP A 127 47.47 -1.95 -29.16
N GLY A 128 47.77 -1.11 -28.13
CA GLY A 128 46.81 -0.32 -27.40
C GLY A 128 46.43 -0.90 -26.01
N TRP A 129 47.05 -2.00 -25.60
CA TRP A 129 46.78 -2.57 -24.27
C TRP A 129 47.49 -1.79 -23.17
N LEU A 130 46.85 -1.68 -22.03
CA LEU A 130 47.33 -0.91 -20.88
C LEU A 130 48.09 -1.81 -19.89
N TYR A 131 49.16 -1.26 -19.32
CA TYR A 131 50.02 -1.90 -18.34
C TYR A 131 50.29 -1.00 -17.14
N GLU A 132 50.45 -1.61 -15.97
CA GLU A 132 50.92 -0.99 -14.74
C GLU A 132 52.23 -1.69 -14.29
N SER A 133 53.05 -1.00 -13.52
CA SER A 133 54.25 -1.59 -12.96
C SER A 133 53.98 -2.17 -11.58
N VAL A 134 54.11 -3.48 -11.44
CA VAL A 134 54.03 -4.19 -10.16
C VAL A 134 55.44 -4.71 -9.84
N ASP A 135 56.02 -4.20 -8.78
CA ASP A 135 57.42 -4.51 -8.36
C ASP A 135 58.46 -4.41 -9.51
N GLY A 136 58.29 -3.40 -10.37
CA GLY A 136 59.15 -3.14 -11.51
C GLY A 136 58.86 -4.01 -12.75
N THR A 137 57.85 -4.88 -12.69
CA THR A 137 57.44 -5.73 -13.81
C THR A 137 56.16 -5.18 -14.45
N PRO A 138 56.13 -4.97 -15.79
CA PRO A 138 54.92 -4.59 -16.49
C PRO A 138 53.87 -5.70 -16.41
N VAL A 139 52.70 -5.40 -15.86
CA VAL A 139 51.52 -6.30 -15.79
C VAL A 139 50.36 -5.63 -16.52
N LYS A 140 49.61 -6.39 -17.31
CA LYS A 140 48.42 -5.89 -18.01
C LYS A 140 47.44 -5.31 -16.99
N LYS A 141 47.07 -4.05 -17.17
CA LYS A 141 46.17 -3.34 -16.24
C LYS A 141 44.76 -3.88 -16.32
N ALA A 142 44.21 -4.28 -15.17
CA ALA A 142 42.84 -4.76 -15.05
C ALA A 142 41.95 -3.69 -14.41
N TYR A 143 40.75 -3.51 -14.97
CA TYR A 143 39.69 -2.64 -14.45
C TYR A 143 38.55 -3.50 -13.92
N SER A 144 38.11 -3.24 -12.70
CA SER A 144 36.92 -3.86 -12.17
C SER A 144 35.68 -3.10 -12.63
N LEU A 145 34.73 -3.79 -13.23
CA LEU A 145 33.40 -3.24 -13.60
C LEU A 145 32.38 -3.38 -12.51
N TYR A 146 32.73 -4.03 -11.40
CA TYR A 146 31.84 -4.28 -10.29
C TYR A 146 31.79 -3.10 -9.31
N THR A 147 30.59 -2.57 -9.08
CA THR A 147 30.31 -1.57 -8.05
C THR A 147 29.18 -2.05 -7.14
N PRO A 148 29.51 -2.63 -5.96
CA PRO A 148 28.49 -3.21 -5.08
C PRO A 148 27.60 -2.15 -4.41
N GLU A 149 28.01 -0.88 -4.40
CA GLU A 149 27.26 0.22 -3.83
C GLU A 149 26.82 1.19 -4.92
N GLN A 150 25.50 1.26 -5.14
CA GLN A 150 24.95 2.30 -6.01
C GLN A 150 24.91 3.62 -5.24
N LYS A 151 25.73 4.56 -5.71
CA LYS A 151 25.65 5.94 -5.25
C LYS A 151 24.68 6.69 -6.16
N ARG A 152 23.86 7.57 -5.59
CA ARG A 152 22.80 8.27 -6.31
C ARG A 152 22.91 9.78 -6.14
N ASN A 153 22.62 10.51 -7.22
CA ASN A 153 22.31 11.93 -7.19
C ASN A 153 20.84 12.09 -7.54
N GLY A 154 20.02 12.29 -6.53
CA GLY A 154 18.56 12.26 -6.72
C GLY A 154 18.07 10.87 -7.12
N ASN A 155 17.31 10.78 -8.21
CA ASN A 155 16.73 9.50 -8.70
C ASN A 155 17.64 8.78 -9.71
N LYS A 156 18.94 9.11 -9.79
CA LYS A 156 19.82 8.58 -10.83
C LYS A 156 20.96 7.75 -10.25
N ALA A 157 21.24 6.61 -10.88
CA ALA A 157 22.36 5.75 -10.51
C ALA A 157 23.72 6.40 -10.90
N HIS A 158 24.71 6.18 -10.06
CA HIS A 158 26.03 6.74 -10.21
C HIS A 158 27.05 5.63 -10.49
N LEU A 159 27.59 5.57 -11.70
CA LEU A 159 28.59 4.59 -12.10
C LEU A 159 29.96 5.26 -12.10
N GLU A 160 30.69 5.21 -10.99
CA GLU A 160 31.95 5.97 -10.77
C GLU A 160 33.16 5.45 -11.55
N THR A 161 33.12 4.24 -12.08
CA THR A 161 34.31 3.54 -12.58
C THR A 161 34.20 3.05 -14.01
N MET A 162 33.42 3.71 -14.86
CA MET A 162 33.31 3.32 -16.25
C MET A 162 34.54 3.77 -17.02
N PRO A 163 35.29 2.87 -17.64
CA PRO A 163 36.43 3.24 -18.47
C PRO A 163 35.94 3.92 -19.74
N LEU A 164 36.54 5.11 -20.02
CA LEU A 164 36.37 5.83 -21.25
C LEU A 164 37.68 5.79 -22.02
N TYR A 165 37.58 5.79 -23.34
CA TYR A 165 38.73 5.89 -24.23
C TYR A 165 38.42 6.84 -25.36
N GLY A 166 39.48 7.41 -25.93
CA GLY A 166 39.35 8.26 -27.11
C GLY A 166 40.67 8.39 -27.82
N THR A 167 40.64 8.60 -29.14
CA THR A 167 41.81 8.76 -29.96
C THR A 167 41.71 10.01 -30.82
N ALA A 168 42.86 10.65 -31.09
CA ALA A 168 42.97 11.76 -32.02
C ALA A 168 44.36 11.82 -32.63
N GLN A 169 44.49 12.45 -33.77
CA GLN A 169 45.80 12.75 -34.39
C GLN A 169 46.02 14.26 -34.41
N ALA A 170 47.22 14.70 -34.10
CA ALA A 170 47.56 16.10 -34.20
C ALA A 170 49.08 16.25 -34.50
N THR A 171 49.46 17.39 -35.05
CA THR A 171 50.84 17.68 -35.41
C THR A 171 51.38 18.87 -34.60
N GLY A 172 52.52 18.68 -33.94
CA GLY A 172 53.15 19.72 -33.15
C GLY A 172 52.21 20.27 -32.07
N PHE A 173 51.96 21.58 -32.08
CA PHE A 173 51.10 22.29 -31.12
C PHE A 173 49.64 22.39 -31.54
N ASP A 174 49.21 21.69 -32.59
CA ASP A 174 47.78 21.58 -32.90
C ASP A 174 47.06 20.91 -31.74
N ILE A 175 45.91 21.47 -31.28
CA ILE A 175 45.17 20.97 -30.14
C ILE A 175 44.39 19.73 -30.55
N PRO A 176 44.70 18.52 -29.99
CA PRO A 176 43.96 17.31 -30.29
C PRO A 176 42.51 17.41 -29.86
N GLN A 177 41.59 17.00 -30.76
CA GLN A 177 40.17 16.91 -30.49
C GLN A 177 39.82 15.44 -30.28
N LEU A 178 39.71 15.00 -29.02
CA LEU A 178 39.38 13.63 -28.63
C LEU A 178 37.87 13.47 -28.52
N THR A 179 37.35 12.46 -29.20
CA THR A 179 36.00 11.98 -28.95
C THR A 179 36.08 10.83 -27.97
N MET A 180 35.53 11.02 -26.79
CA MET A 180 35.54 10.00 -25.74
C MET A 180 34.36 9.06 -25.89
N HIS A 181 34.63 7.77 -25.83
CA HIS A 181 33.65 6.68 -25.92
C HIS A 181 33.62 5.87 -24.63
N ASN A 182 32.45 5.38 -24.28
CA ASN A 182 32.33 4.35 -23.23
C ASN A 182 32.86 3.01 -23.75
N ALA A 183 33.75 2.38 -22.98
CA ALA A 183 34.16 1.01 -23.26
C ALA A 183 33.11 -0.04 -22.84
N VAL A 184 32.11 0.34 -22.03
CA VAL A 184 31.10 -0.56 -21.47
C VAL A 184 29.69 -0.35 -22.07
N SER A 185 28.87 -1.36 -22.00
CA SER A 185 27.40 -1.24 -22.11
C SER A 185 26.77 -1.11 -20.73
N ILE A 186 25.59 -0.54 -20.66
CA ILE A 186 24.85 -0.38 -19.40
C ILE A 186 23.54 -1.13 -19.46
N ILE A 187 23.25 -1.89 -18.41
CA ILE A 187 21.92 -2.43 -18.13
C ILE A 187 21.27 -1.52 -17.10
N GLU A 188 20.19 -0.84 -17.46
CA GLU A 188 19.42 0.03 -16.60
C GLU A 188 18.11 -0.64 -16.23
N VAL A 189 17.81 -0.71 -14.94
CA VAL A 189 16.52 -1.17 -14.41
C VAL A 189 15.70 0.04 -14.00
N GLU A 190 14.62 0.29 -14.73
CA GLU A 190 13.59 1.27 -14.38
C GLU A 190 12.55 0.60 -13.52
N ILE A 191 12.40 1.03 -12.29
CA ILE A 191 11.45 0.49 -11.31
C ILE A 191 10.30 1.49 -11.17
N ALA A 192 9.11 1.13 -11.64
CA ALA A 192 7.90 1.93 -11.50
C ALA A 192 7.13 1.51 -10.24
N ASN A 193 6.84 2.45 -9.35
CA ASN A 193 5.96 2.22 -8.20
C ASN A 193 4.49 2.43 -8.61
N LYS A 194 3.79 1.35 -8.92
CA LYS A 194 2.34 1.34 -9.23
C LYS A 194 1.46 1.18 -8.00
N LEU A 195 2.05 1.09 -6.80
CA LEU A 195 1.31 0.99 -5.55
C LEU A 195 0.54 2.28 -5.26
N SER A 196 -0.70 2.16 -4.82
CA SER A 196 -1.61 3.30 -4.66
C SER A 196 -1.39 4.11 -3.37
N LEU A 197 -0.72 3.55 -2.35
CA LEU A 197 -0.83 4.09 -0.99
C LEU A 197 0.49 4.36 -0.28
N ALA A 198 1.63 3.81 -0.70
CA ALA A 198 2.86 3.94 0.08
C ALA A 198 4.08 4.25 -0.78
N PRO A 199 5.03 5.05 -0.29
CA PRO A 199 6.35 5.10 -0.88
C PRO A 199 7.03 3.74 -0.73
N MET A 200 7.74 3.36 -1.77
CA MET A 200 8.50 2.13 -1.83
C MET A 200 9.97 2.44 -1.56
N GLU A 201 10.57 1.72 -0.63
CA GLU A 201 12.00 1.77 -0.38
C GLU A 201 12.68 0.61 -1.10
N VAL A 202 13.53 0.89 -2.09
CA VAL A 202 14.38 -0.11 -2.74
C VAL A 202 15.64 -0.28 -1.89
N THR A 203 15.88 -1.50 -1.43
CA THR A 203 17.03 -1.80 -0.56
C THR A 203 18.15 -2.50 -1.34
N LYS A 204 17.79 -3.32 -2.34
CA LYS A 204 18.71 -4.15 -3.06
C LYS A 204 18.19 -4.45 -4.47
N VAL A 205 19.10 -4.50 -5.44
CA VAL A 205 18.86 -5.02 -6.79
C VAL A 205 19.90 -6.09 -7.09
N LYS A 206 19.44 -7.33 -7.33
CA LYS A 206 20.30 -8.44 -7.71
C LYS A 206 20.12 -8.78 -9.18
N PHE A 207 21.22 -8.86 -9.91
CA PHE A 207 21.25 -9.36 -11.27
C PHE A 207 21.84 -10.77 -11.27
N SER A 208 21.27 -11.66 -12.07
CA SER A 208 21.82 -12.99 -12.33
C SER A 208 21.62 -13.38 -13.80
N SER A 209 22.55 -14.10 -14.37
CA SER A 209 22.49 -14.55 -15.76
C SER A 209 23.30 -15.81 -15.97
N ASP A 210 22.85 -16.64 -16.90
CA ASP A 210 23.60 -17.82 -17.40
C ASP A 210 24.49 -17.49 -18.61
N CYS A 211 24.43 -16.25 -19.11
CA CYS A 211 25.13 -15.86 -20.33
C CYS A 211 25.86 -14.50 -20.26
N ILE A 212 25.68 -13.74 -19.15
CA ILE A 212 26.33 -12.44 -18.94
C ILE A 212 27.24 -12.55 -17.72
N SER A 213 28.49 -12.05 -17.87
CA SER A 213 29.35 -11.77 -16.72
C SER A 213 29.09 -10.35 -16.24
N PHE A 214 28.58 -10.20 -15.02
CA PHE A 214 28.27 -8.90 -14.41
C PHE A 214 29.45 -8.29 -13.65
N GLY A 215 30.33 -9.12 -13.16
CA GLY A 215 31.51 -8.72 -12.41
C GLY A 215 32.77 -9.20 -13.11
N GLY A 216 33.88 -9.00 -12.44
CA GLY A 216 35.18 -9.42 -12.92
C GLY A 216 36.08 -8.26 -13.26
N GLU A 217 37.34 -8.60 -13.53
CA GLU A 217 38.38 -7.71 -13.99
C GLU A 217 38.51 -7.80 -15.50
N TYR A 218 38.65 -6.66 -16.17
CA TYR A 218 38.79 -6.58 -17.62
C TYR A 218 40.02 -5.80 -18.00
N TYR A 219 40.69 -6.27 -19.02
CA TYR A 219 41.76 -5.53 -19.68
C TYR A 219 41.15 -4.63 -20.74
N LEU A 220 41.57 -3.34 -20.76
CA LEU A 220 41.12 -2.38 -21.76
C LEU A 220 42.15 -2.18 -22.83
N ASN A 221 41.73 -2.30 -24.09
CA ASN A 221 42.45 -1.77 -25.22
C ASN A 221 42.06 -0.30 -25.43
N ALA A 222 42.97 0.62 -25.14
CA ALA A 222 42.70 2.05 -25.16
C ALA A 222 42.51 2.63 -26.57
N LYS A 223 42.97 1.94 -27.64
CA LYS A 223 42.79 2.38 -29.03
C LYS A 223 41.44 1.96 -29.60
N THR A 224 40.94 0.79 -29.21
CA THR A 224 39.70 0.20 -29.77
C THR A 224 38.52 0.20 -28.84
N GLY A 225 38.76 0.34 -27.55
CA GLY A 225 37.75 0.19 -26.50
C GLY A 225 37.37 -1.27 -26.21
N GLU A 226 38.07 -2.23 -26.77
CA GLU A 226 37.85 -3.65 -26.52
C GLU A 226 38.13 -3.98 -25.06
N LEU A 227 37.20 -4.74 -24.44
CA LEU A 227 37.34 -5.26 -23.11
C LEU A 227 37.52 -6.78 -23.14
N GLU A 228 38.65 -7.26 -22.65
CA GLU A 228 38.96 -8.68 -22.50
C GLU A 228 38.82 -9.09 -21.03
N LEU A 229 37.93 -10.07 -20.74
CA LEU A 229 37.75 -10.58 -19.37
C LEU A 229 39.02 -11.28 -18.89
N LYS A 230 39.54 -10.89 -17.75
CA LYS A 230 40.63 -11.59 -17.08
C LYS A 230 40.14 -12.95 -16.60
N GLU A 231 40.84 -14.00 -16.98
CA GLU A 231 40.45 -15.39 -16.69
C GLU A 231 40.23 -15.61 -15.20
N GLY A 232 39.11 -16.30 -14.89
CA GLY A 232 38.75 -16.70 -13.52
C GLY A 232 38.10 -15.60 -12.65
N THR A 233 37.85 -14.39 -13.21
CA THR A 233 37.29 -13.28 -12.45
C THR A 233 35.80 -12.99 -12.78
N GLY A 234 35.22 -13.68 -13.77
CA GLY A 234 33.84 -13.45 -14.19
C GLY A 234 32.81 -13.93 -13.14
N GLU A 235 31.77 -13.16 -12.90
CA GLU A 235 30.70 -13.46 -11.98
C GLU A 235 29.34 -13.49 -12.71
N SER A 236 28.56 -14.55 -12.49
CA SER A 236 27.22 -14.69 -13.07
C SER A 236 26.13 -13.98 -12.25
N GLU A 237 26.48 -13.48 -11.08
CA GLU A 237 25.57 -12.76 -10.19
C GLU A 237 26.24 -11.51 -9.63
N VAL A 238 25.45 -10.45 -9.44
CA VAL A 238 25.88 -9.24 -8.74
C VAL A 238 24.72 -8.65 -7.94
N GLU A 239 25.04 -8.12 -6.77
CA GLU A 239 24.07 -7.51 -5.87
C GLU A 239 24.44 -6.04 -5.65
N LEU A 240 23.51 -5.13 -6.00
CA LEU A 240 23.65 -3.71 -5.78
C LEU A 240 22.91 -3.31 -4.51
N VAL A 241 23.62 -2.75 -3.55
CA VAL A 241 23.04 -2.17 -2.34
C VAL A 241 22.71 -0.70 -2.60
N CYS A 242 21.42 -0.36 -2.59
CA CYS A 242 20.95 0.98 -2.92
C CYS A 242 21.12 1.92 -1.71
N LYS A 243 22.09 2.81 -1.76
CA LYS A 243 22.35 3.83 -0.74
C LYS A 243 22.37 5.24 -1.34
N ASN A 244 21.84 6.21 -0.61
CA ASN A 244 21.97 7.62 -1.01
C ASN A 244 23.34 8.18 -0.58
N VAL A 245 24.13 8.64 -1.53
CA VAL A 245 25.50 9.15 -1.30
C VAL A 245 25.53 10.47 -0.55
N TYR A 246 24.50 11.30 -0.73
CA TYR A 246 24.51 12.68 -0.21
C TYR A 246 24.18 12.77 1.27
N ASP A 247 23.68 11.71 1.89
CA ASP A 247 23.21 11.69 3.27
C ASP A 247 24.02 10.73 4.18
N ASN A 248 25.28 10.53 3.89
CA ASN A 248 26.16 9.60 4.63
C ASN A 248 25.57 8.18 4.75
N GLY A 249 24.79 7.75 3.79
CA GLY A 249 24.10 6.45 3.81
C GLY A 249 22.88 6.39 4.72
N SER A 250 22.40 7.52 5.26
CA SER A 250 21.26 7.56 6.17
C SER A 250 19.90 7.56 5.48
N HIS A 251 19.81 8.00 4.23
CA HIS A 251 18.57 7.96 3.44
C HIS A 251 18.62 6.86 2.41
N LYS A 252 17.59 6.03 2.47
CA LYS A 252 17.34 4.95 1.54
C LYS A 252 16.57 5.49 0.32
N GLU A 253 16.65 4.76 -0.81
CA GLU A 253 15.89 5.16 -1.98
C GLU A 253 14.40 5.00 -1.74
N MET A 254 13.67 6.11 -1.78
CA MET A 254 12.22 6.14 -1.65
C MET A 254 11.58 6.52 -2.98
N ILE A 255 10.81 5.61 -3.57
CA ILE A 255 10.04 5.87 -4.78
C ILE A 255 8.60 6.14 -4.36
N VAL A 256 8.11 7.36 -4.55
CA VAL A 256 6.71 7.72 -4.25
C VAL A 256 5.73 6.98 -5.16
N ALA A 257 4.47 6.88 -4.75
CA ALA A 257 3.41 6.30 -5.57
C ALA A 257 3.34 7.00 -6.93
N GLY A 258 3.31 6.21 -8.00
CA GLY A 258 3.38 6.71 -9.38
C GLY A 258 4.77 7.22 -9.83
N GLY A 259 5.77 7.16 -8.96
CA GLY A 259 7.15 7.54 -9.28
C GLY A 259 7.99 6.41 -9.87
N TYR A 260 9.20 6.75 -10.24
CA TYR A 260 10.17 5.84 -10.83
C TYR A 260 11.51 5.91 -10.09
N GLY A 261 12.22 4.78 -10.06
CA GLY A 261 13.61 4.68 -9.65
C GLY A 261 14.44 3.97 -10.72
N TRP A 262 15.74 4.26 -10.76
CA TRP A 262 16.63 3.65 -11.73
C TRP A 262 17.85 3.08 -11.02
N ASN A 263 18.22 1.87 -11.42
CA ASN A 263 19.45 1.22 -11.01
C ASN A 263 20.16 0.74 -12.27
N ALA A 264 21.47 0.82 -12.28
CA ALA A 264 22.22 0.45 -13.46
C ALA A 264 23.49 -0.32 -13.10
N ILE A 265 23.93 -1.19 -14.01
CA ILE A 265 25.20 -1.91 -13.93
C ILE A 265 25.91 -1.84 -15.27
N ALA A 266 27.24 -1.68 -15.21
CA ALA A 266 28.08 -1.77 -16.38
C ALA A 266 28.41 -3.24 -16.72
N VAL A 267 28.36 -3.58 -18.00
CA VAL A 267 28.77 -4.90 -18.53
C VAL A 267 29.68 -4.70 -19.74
N ALA A 268 30.56 -5.65 -19.96
CA ALA A 268 31.40 -5.62 -21.17
C ALA A 268 30.53 -5.80 -22.43
N PRO A 269 30.86 -5.15 -23.54
CA PRO A 269 30.20 -5.37 -24.82
C PRO A 269 30.30 -6.83 -25.26
N GLN A 270 29.17 -7.45 -25.58
CA GLN A 270 29.09 -8.86 -25.93
C GLN A 270 27.76 -9.17 -26.62
N THR A 271 27.73 -10.25 -27.40
CA THR A 271 26.47 -10.84 -27.93
C THR A 271 26.19 -12.12 -27.20
N VAL A 272 24.95 -12.21 -26.65
CA VAL A 272 24.58 -13.30 -25.74
C VAL A 272 23.27 -13.95 -26.14
N THR A 273 23.18 -15.24 -25.85
CA THR A 273 21.94 -16.03 -25.87
C THR A 273 21.84 -16.80 -24.56
N GLY A 274 20.72 -16.63 -23.86
CA GLY A 274 20.47 -17.22 -22.54
C GLY A 274 19.42 -16.45 -21.77
N THR A 275 19.58 -16.31 -20.47
CA THR A 275 18.64 -15.63 -19.60
C THR A 275 19.29 -14.56 -18.74
N ILE A 276 18.54 -13.49 -18.47
CA ILE A 276 18.88 -12.51 -17.42
C ILE A 276 17.71 -12.43 -16.45
N SER A 277 17.99 -12.45 -15.16
CA SER A 277 17.03 -12.24 -14.08
C SER A 277 17.44 -11.03 -13.25
N VAL A 278 16.45 -10.22 -12.91
CA VAL A 278 16.64 -9.06 -12.03
C VAL A 278 15.65 -9.20 -10.87
N GLU A 279 16.19 -9.25 -9.66
CA GLU A 279 15.44 -9.28 -8.42
C GLU A 279 15.58 -7.94 -7.70
N VAL A 280 14.45 -7.31 -7.39
CA VAL A 280 14.40 -6.04 -6.65
C VAL A 280 13.76 -6.29 -5.29
N THR A 281 14.53 -6.07 -4.23
CA THR A 281 14.04 -6.16 -2.85
C THR A 281 13.64 -4.78 -2.35
N THR A 282 12.44 -4.69 -1.82
CA THR A 282 11.86 -3.46 -1.28
C THR A 282 11.28 -3.70 0.11
N ASN A 283 10.94 -2.62 0.83
CA ASN A 283 10.19 -2.71 2.08
C ASN A 283 8.75 -3.19 1.90
N GLN A 284 8.26 -3.30 0.65
CA GLN A 284 6.91 -3.78 0.31
C GLN A 284 6.90 -5.24 -0.16
N GLY A 285 8.05 -5.80 -0.50
CA GLY A 285 8.22 -7.17 -0.99
C GLY A 285 9.34 -7.25 -2.02
N THR A 286 9.55 -8.44 -2.54
CA THR A 286 10.53 -8.73 -3.58
C THR A 286 9.82 -9.01 -4.90
N ILE A 287 10.35 -8.46 -5.99
CA ILE A 287 9.87 -8.73 -7.35
C ILE A 287 11.04 -9.21 -8.21
N THR A 288 10.76 -10.20 -9.03
CA THR A 288 11.74 -10.78 -9.96
C THR A 288 11.19 -10.71 -11.38
N ALA A 289 12.02 -10.27 -12.30
CA ALA A 289 11.73 -10.35 -13.73
C ALA A 289 12.83 -11.12 -14.43
N THR A 290 12.44 -12.12 -15.21
CA THR A 290 13.35 -12.89 -16.06
C THR A 290 13.06 -12.59 -17.54
N ARG A 291 14.10 -12.44 -18.32
CA ARG A 291 14.02 -12.22 -19.78
C ARG A 291 14.91 -13.22 -20.51
N ASN A 292 14.37 -13.79 -21.55
CA ASN A 292 15.16 -14.58 -22.50
C ASN A 292 15.87 -13.62 -23.48
N LEU A 293 17.15 -13.83 -23.66
CA LEU A 293 18.01 -13.09 -24.56
C LEU A 293 18.35 -14.04 -25.74
N ASN A 294 17.99 -13.61 -26.96
CA ASN A 294 18.28 -14.39 -28.20
C ASN A 294 19.12 -13.50 -29.10
N ASP A 295 20.41 -13.77 -29.19
CA ASP A 295 21.38 -13.01 -29.98
C ASP A 295 21.31 -11.50 -29.68
N ILE A 296 21.23 -11.16 -28.40
CA ILE A 296 21.18 -9.78 -27.96
C ILE A 296 22.60 -9.25 -27.85
N THR A 297 22.88 -8.15 -28.58
CA THR A 297 24.18 -7.45 -28.52
C THR A 297 24.13 -6.30 -27.52
N PHE A 298 24.99 -6.34 -26.54
CA PHE A 298 25.33 -5.22 -25.67
C PHE A 298 26.48 -4.43 -26.31
N ASN A 299 26.16 -3.30 -26.90
CA ASN A 299 27.16 -2.46 -27.56
C ASN A 299 27.77 -1.48 -26.56
N ALA A 300 29.07 -1.19 -26.74
CA ALA A 300 29.73 -0.12 -26.02
C ALA A 300 28.99 1.21 -26.18
N GLY A 301 28.88 1.98 -25.10
CA GLY A 301 28.19 3.26 -25.09
C GLY A 301 26.67 3.20 -25.19
N ARG A 302 26.03 2.03 -25.10
CA ARG A 302 24.57 1.88 -25.21
C ARG A 302 23.96 1.45 -23.89
N ILE A 303 22.72 1.95 -23.62
CA ILE A 303 21.90 1.58 -22.47
C ILE A 303 20.83 0.58 -22.93
N ARG A 304 20.76 -0.56 -22.26
CA ARG A 304 19.65 -1.52 -22.36
C ARG A 304 18.73 -1.38 -21.15
N LYS A 305 17.45 -1.09 -21.38
CA LYS A 305 16.47 -0.85 -20.30
C LYS A 305 15.65 -2.10 -20.02
N ILE A 306 15.58 -2.45 -18.74
CA ILE A 306 14.65 -3.43 -18.19
C ILE A 306 13.63 -2.66 -17.34
N LYS A 307 12.36 -2.75 -17.72
CA LYS A 307 11.28 -2.12 -16.95
C LYS A 307 10.68 -3.13 -16.01
N LEU A 308 10.58 -2.77 -14.75
CA LEU A 308 9.90 -3.50 -13.69
C LEU A 308 8.78 -2.62 -13.12
N GLU A 309 7.59 -3.18 -13.00
CA GLU A 309 6.47 -2.52 -12.36
C GLU A 309 6.14 -3.26 -11.07
N LEU A 310 6.23 -2.55 -9.94
CA LEU A 310 5.68 -3.04 -8.69
C LEU A 310 4.23 -2.61 -8.61
N ASP A 311 3.35 -3.56 -8.81
CA ASP A 311 1.90 -3.40 -8.65
C ASP A 311 1.43 -3.98 -7.30
N GLU A 312 0.12 -3.97 -7.08
CA GLU A 312 -0.45 -4.44 -5.83
C GLU A 312 -0.19 -5.93 -5.55
N SER A 313 0.21 -6.73 -6.55
CA SER A 313 0.49 -8.17 -6.37
C SER A 313 1.71 -8.43 -5.47
N VAL A 314 2.66 -7.52 -5.40
CA VAL A 314 3.83 -7.60 -4.50
C VAL A 314 3.43 -7.60 -3.02
N ARG A 315 2.21 -7.14 -2.74
CA ARG A 315 1.63 -7.07 -1.38
C ARG A 315 0.85 -8.31 -1.00
N ASN A 316 0.69 -9.26 -1.90
CA ASN A 316 -0.05 -10.48 -1.66
C ASN A 316 0.75 -11.44 -0.79
N ILE A 317 0.12 -11.92 0.26
CA ILE A 317 0.67 -12.95 1.15
C ILE A 317 -0.35 -14.08 1.24
N PHE A 318 0.10 -15.28 0.95
CA PHE A 318 -0.71 -16.47 0.95
C PHE A 318 -0.57 -17.20 2.28
N VAL A 319 -1.68 -17.72 2.81
CA VAL A 319 -1.73 -18.37 4.13
C VAL A 319 -2.50 -19.68 4.02
N LYS A 320 -1.91 -20.79 4.51
CA LYS A 320 -2.52 -22.12 4.53
C LYS A 320 -2.51 -22.72 5.92
N ALA A 321 -3.57 -23.46 6.25
CA ALA A 321 -3.69 -24.12 7.56
C ALA A 321 -2.65 -25.23 7.75
N ASP A 322 -2.26 -25.91 6.68
CA ASP A 322 -1.30 -27.02 6.62
C ASP A 322 0.12 -26.58 6.22
N ALA A 323 0.39 -25.28 6.11
CA ALA A 323 1.73 -24.80 5.80
C ALA A 323 2.73 -25.15 6.91
N ALA A 324 3.89 -25.68 6.49
CA ALA A 324 4.94 -26.10 7.44
C ALA A 324 5.63 -24.95 8.19
N GLY A 325 5.48 -23.71 7.68
CA GLY A 325 6.17 -22.51 8.20
C GLY A 325 7.58 -22.33 7.64
N GLY A 326 8.20 -21.21 7.98
CA GLY A 326 9.54 -20.84 7.49
C GLY A 326 9.57 -20.42 6.03
N LYS A 327 8.43 -19.98 5.49
CA LYS A 327 8.25 -19.51 4.11
C LYS A 327 8.03 -17.99 4.06
N ASP A 328 8.03 -17.42 2.86
CA ASP A 328 7.94 -15.97 2.65
C ASP A 328 6.52 -15.46 2.34
N GLY A 329 5.55 -16.35 2.19
CA GLY A 329 4.17 -16.02 1.86
C GLY A 329 3.93 -15.61 0.40
N SER A 330 4.92 -15.70 -0.48
CA SER A 330 4.84 -15.16 -1.86
C SER A 330 3.93 -15.96 -2.78
N SER A 331 3.63 -17.20 -2.45
CA SER A 331 2.75 -18.10 -3.22
C SER A 331 2.08 -19.14 -2.31
N TRP A 332 1.18 -19.96 -2.85
CA TRP A 332 0.57 -21.06 -2.10
C TRP A 332 1.59 -22.14 -1.69
N GLU A 333 2.65 -22.38 -2.48
CA GLU A 333 3.75 -23.29 -2.16
C GLU A 333 4.63 -22.74 -1.05
N ASN A 334 4.76 -21.41 -1.00
CA ASN A 334 5.54 -20.69 0.00
C ASN A 334 4.64 -19.99 1.05
N ALA A 335 3.41 -20.49 1.23
CA ALA A 335 2.44 -19.88 2.10
C ALA A 335 2.90 -19.83 3.57
N PHE A 336 2.51 -18.77 4.26
CA PHE A 336 2.58 -18.67 5.70
C PHE A 336 1.68 -19.70 6.36
N ASN A 337 2.05 -20.14 7.56
CA ASN A 337 1.11 -20.73 8.50
C ASN A 337 0.41 -19.63 9.34
N ILE A 338 -0.53 -20.05 10.20
CA ILE A 338 -1.28 -19.09 11.05
C ILE A 338 -0.37 -18.35 12.03
N THR A 339 0.67 -18.97 12.56
CA THR A 339 1.59 -18.31 13.50
C THR A 339 2.36 -17.19 12.82
N GLU A 340 2.88 -17.43 11.62
CA GLU A 340 3.59 -16.44 10.82
C GLU A 340 2.69 -15.26 10.46
N PHE A 341 1.42 -15.50 10.09
CA PHE A 341 0.45 -14.44 9.89
C PHE A 341 0.20 -13.63 11.16
N LEU A 342 -0.03 -14.30 12.29
CA LEU A 342 -0.30 -13.65 13.56
C LEU A 342 0.90 -12.83 14.05
N ASP A 343 2.12 -13.30 13.80
CA ASP A 343 3.34 -12.56 14.13
C ASP A 343 3.58 -11.40 13.16
N TYR A 344 3.21 -11.57 11.90
CA TYR A 344 3.30 -10.49 10.89
C TYR A 344 2.39 -9.30 11.23
N ILE A 345 1.16 -9.55 11.68
CA ILE A 345 0.22 -8.49 12.09
C ILE A 345 0.48 -7.95 13.50
N LYS A 346 1.31 -8.63 14.29
CA LYS A 346 1.65 -8.19 15.64
C LYS A 346 2.45 -6.90 15.58
N GLN A 347 2.04 -5.92 16.37
CA GLN A 347 2.84 -4.72 16.57
C GLN A 347 4.07 -5.05 17.41
N ASN A 348 5.23 -4.59 16.96
CA ASN A 348 6.42 -4.52 17.79
C ASN A 348 6.47 -3.15 18.47
N GLU A 349 6.34 -3.10 19.78
CA GLU A 349 6.21 -1.86 20.58
C GLU A 349 7.35 -0.86 20.36
N ASN A 350 8.51 -1.31 19.90
CA ASN A 350 9.72 -0.47 19.75
C ASN A 350 9.94 0.06 18.33
N ASP A 351 9.13 -0.32 17.33
CA ASP A 351 9.33 0.08 15.95
C ASP A 351 8.01 0.19 15.16
N SER A 352 7.12 1.03 15.67
CA SER A 352 5.77 1.21 15.12
C SER A 352 5.78 1.70 13.67
N ASN A 353 6.74 2.53 13.28
CA ASN A 353 6.80 3.09 11.93
C ASN A 353 7.19 2.04 10.89
N ASN A 354 8.20 1.20 11.16
CA ASN A 354 8.62 0.14 10.24
C ASN A 354 7.55 -0.95 10.11
N ASN A 355 6.88 -1.32 11.21
CA ASN A 355 5.79 -2.28 11.17
C ASN A 355 4.55 -1.72 10.47
N ALA A 356 4.25 -0.43 10.63
CA ALA A 356 3.21 0.25 9.88
C ALA A 356 3.46 0.17 8.36
N ILE A 357 4.68 0.46 7.93
CA ILE A 357 5.07 0.40 6.52
C ILE A 357 4.99 -1.03 5.98
N LYS A 358 5.48 -2.02 6.73
CA LYS A 358 5.42 -3.43 6.34
C LYS A 358 3.98 -3.92 6.15
N LEU A 359 3.07 -3.49 7.00
CA LEU A 359 1.67 -3.96 6.99
C LEU A 359 0.78 -3.15 6.04
N GLU A 360 1.13 -1.90 5.76
CA GLU A 360 0.34 -1.00 4.91
C GLU A 360 0.06 -1.59 3.53
N GLY A 361 -1.22 -1.74 3.18
CA GLY A 361 -1.67 -2.22 1.88
C GLY A 361 -1.46 -3.72 1.62
N ARG A 362 -1.05 -4.53 2.62
CA ARG A 362 -0.93 -5.98 2.45
C ARG A 362 -2.28 -6.64 2.22
N ASN A 363 -2.26 -7.66 1.38
CA ASN A 363 -3.38 -8.54 1.11
C ASN A 363 -3.03 -9.95 1.57
N PHE A 364 -3.70 -10.44 2.57
CA PHE A 364 -3.53 -11.81 3.07
C PHE A 364 -4.65 -12.70 2.49
N TYR A 365 -4.26 -13.70 1.72
CA TYR A 365 -5.17 -14.65 1.07
C TYR A 365 -5.13 -15.97 1.81
N PHE A 366 -6.26 -16.36 2.36
CA PHE A 366 -6.40 -17.57 3.17
C PHE A 366 -7.07 -18.68 2.38
N ALA A 367 -6.40 -19.82 2.30
CA ALA A 367 -7.03 -21.04 1.84
C ALA A 367 -8.19 -21.44 2.76
N GLY A 368 -9.17 -22.17 2.23
CA GLY A 368 -10.18 -22.82 3.05
C GLY A 368 -9.54 -23.69 4.12
N GLY A 369 -10.08 -23.68 5.35
CA GLY A 369 -9.54 -24.45 6.45
C GLY A 369 -9.75 -23.77 7.82
N LYS A 370 -9.33 -24.51 8.86
CA LYS A 370 -9.42 -24.06 10.25
C LYS A 370 -8.07 -23.52 10.73
N TYR A 371 -8.06 -22.31 11.25
CA TYR A 371 -6.91 -21.59 11.77
C TYR A 371 -7.13 -21.25 13.25
N GLU A 372 -6.32 -21.81 14.13
CA GLU A 372 -6.40 -21.47 15.54
C GLU A 372 -5.79 -20.10 15.80
N VAL A 373 -6.64 -19.15 16.26
CA VAL A 373 -6.21 -17.78 16.53
C VAL A 373 -6.00 -17.54 18.02
N THR A 374 -5.05 -16.67 18.32
CA THR A 374 -4.77 -16.17 19.66
C THR A 374 -4.80 -14.65 19.65
N GLU A 375 -4.89 -14.05 20.83
CA GLU A 375 -4.97 -12.60 20.95
C GLU A 375 -3.77 -11.88 20.32
N ARG A 376 -4.08 -10.84 19.54
CA ARG A 376 -3.10 -9.90 19.00
C ARG A 376 -3.58 -8.47 19.22
N LYS A 377 -2.64 -7.59 19.54
CA LYS A 377 -2.87 -6.14 19.57
C LYS A 377 -2.13 -5.50 18.40
N ILE A 378 -2.80 -4.61 17.68
CA ILE A 378 -2.22 -3.80 16.60
C ILE A 378 -2.49 -2.34 16.91
N GLU A 379 -1.45 -1.53 16.93
CA GLU A 379 -1.54 -0.10 17.21
C GLU A 379 -0.33 0.63 16.60
N PHE A 380 -0.56 1.75 15.92
CA PHE A 380 0.48 2.56 15.28
C PHE A 380 0.41 4.02 15.77
N SER A 381 0.50 4.20 17.07
CA SER A 381 0.47 5.53 17.70
C SER A 381 1.57 6.42 17.14
N GLY A 382 1.19 7.64 16.72
CA GLY A 382 2.11 8.60 16.09
C GLY A 382 2.30 8.44 14.58
N TYR A 383 1.79 7.38 13.96
CA TYR A 383 1.80 7.27 12.51
C TYR A 383 0.82 8.29 11.88
N PRO A 384 1.18 8.97 10.78
CA PRO A 384 0.42 10.12 10.29
C PRO A 384 -0.94 9.76 9.66
N ARG A 385 -1.17 8.48 9.37
CA ARG A 385 -2.40 7.98 8.75
C ARG A 385 -2.77 6.60 9.29
N ARG A 386 -3.98 6.11 8.96
CA ARG A 386 -4.37 4.75 9.33
C ARG A 386 -3.66 3.73 8.44
N VAL A 387 -3.14 2.69 9.07
CA VAL A 387 -2.55 1.52 8.39
C VAL A 387 -3.67 0.59 7.97
N LYS A 388 -3.78 0.35 6.67
CA LYS A 388 -4.80 -0.50 6.05
C LYS A 388 -4.17 -1.78 5.55
N PHE A 389 -4.83 -2.90 5.83
CA PHE A 389 -4.51 -4.18 5.23
C PHE A 389 -5.78 -5.02 5.07
N ASN A 390 -5.71 -6.01 4.21
CA ASN A 390 -6.86 -6.83 3.86
C ASN A 390 -6.61 -8.31 4.19
N VAL A 391 -7.65 -8.99 4.63
CA VAL A 391 -7.65 -10.42 4.92
C VAL A 391 -8.82 -11.06 4.18
N TYR A 392 -8.51 -11.90 3.21
CA TYR A 392 -9.48 -12.53 2.32
C TYR A 392 -9.51 -14.04 2.56
N GLY A 393 -10.68 -14.62 2.82
CA GLY A 393 -10.89 -16.06 2.91
C GLY A 393 -11.58 -16.63 1.66
N GLY A 394 -11.68 -17.96 1.58
CA GLY A 394 -12.46 -18.65 0.55
C GLY A 394 -11.67 -19.06 -0.69
N TYR A 395 -10.38 -19.35 -0.55
CA TYR A 395 -9.52 -19.77 -1.67
C TYR A 395 -9.24 -21.28 -1.67
N ASP A 396 -9.16 -21.84 -2.87
CA ASP A 396 -8.62 -23.17 -3.12
C ASP A 396 -7.25 -23.06 -3.79
N PRO A 397 -6.15 -23.39 -3.12
CA PRO A 397 -4.81 -23.31 -3.70
C PRO A 397 -4.64 -24.14 -4.98
N ALA A 398 -5.38 -25.25 -5.11
CA ALA A 398 -5.27 -26.14 -6.26
C ALA A 398 -5.95 -25.55 -7.52
N SER A 399 -7.04 -24.80 -7.35
CA SER A 399 -7.82 -24.27 -8.48
C SER A 399 -7.50 -22.81 -8.81
N THR A 400 -7.01 -22.03 -7.85
CA THR A 400 -6.78 -20.60 -8.05
C THR A 400 -5.36 -20.27 -8.52
N GLY A 401 -4.36 -21.08 -8.16
CA GLY A 401 -2.95 -20.71 -8.36
C GLY A 401 -2.72 -19.30 -7.77
N THR A 402 -2.11 -18.41 -8.54
CA THR A 402 -1.91 -17.01 -8.16
C THR A 402 -3.09 -16.09 -8.57
N ASP A 403 -4.13 -16.62 -9.22
CA ASP A 403 -5.31 -15.87 -9.64
C ASP A 403 -6.26 -15.65 -8.46
N VAL A 404 -6.04 -14.59 -7.71
CA VAL A 404 -6.83 -14.20 -6.54
C VAL A 404 -8.24 -13.67 -6.88
N SER A 405 -8.61 -13.60 -8.16
CA SER A 405 -9.98 -13.26 -8.57
C SER A 405 -10.95 -14.43 -8.39
N LYS A 406 -10.45 -15.66 -8.39
CA LYS A 406 -11.22 -16.88 -8.23
C LYS A 406 -11.35 -17.23 -6.74
N ARG A 407 -12.54 -17.09 -6.23
CA ARG A 407 -12.83 -17.25 -4.81
C ARG A 407 -14.23 -17.84 -4.61
N ASP A 408 -14.37 -18.79 -3.69
CA ASP A 408 -15.66 -19.34 -3.28
C ASP A 408 -15.69 -19.53 -1.75
N VAL A 409 -16.25 -18.54 -1.07
CA VAL A 409 -16.33 -18.50 0.40
C VAL A 409 -17.23 -19.60 0.97
N ALA A 410 -18.23 -20.04 0.21
CA ALA A 410 -19.17 -21.06 0.66
C ALA A 410 -18.54 -22.47 0.63
N THR A 411 -17.80 -22.76 -0.43
CA THR A 411 -17.13 -24.07 -0.61
C THR A 411 -15.82 -24.17 0.20
N TYR A 412 -15.04 -23.11 0.20
CA TYR A 412 -13.72 -23.06 0.86
C TYR A 412 -13.74 -22.17 2.09
N GLU A 413 -14.61 -22.50 3.05
CA GLU A 413 -14.77 -21.72 4.28
C GLU A 413 -13.44 -21.55 5.02
N THR A 414 -13.07 -20.30 5.30
CA THR A 414 -11.90 -19.94 6.10
C THR A 414 -12.34 -19.62 7.52
N VAL A 415 -11.93 -20.43 8.49
CA VAL A 415 -12.39 -20.34 9.88
C VAL A 415 -11.27 -19.90 10.81
N PHE A 416 -11.39 -18.73 11.41
CA PHE A 416 -10.54 -18.25 12.51
C PHE A 416 -11.18 -18.71 13.84
N ASP A 417 -10.58 -19.75 14.44
CA ASP A 417 -11.15 -20.44 15.60
C ASP A 417 -10.43 -20.04 16.90
N GLY A 418 -11.18 -19.47 17.85
CA GLY A 418 -10.66 -19.14 19.18
C GLY A 418 -10.64 -20.32 20.15
N ASN A 419 -11.04 -21.51 19.70
CA ASN A 419 -11.05 -22.76 20.48
C ASN A 419 -11.86 -22.67 21.81
N GLY A 420 -12.83 -21.74 21.89
CA GLY A 420 -13.64 -21.51 23.08
C GLY A 420 -12.91 -20.82 24.24
N THR A 421 -11.69 -20.39 24.03
CA THR A 421 -10.84 -19.79 25.08
C THR A 421 -10.22 -18.45 24.70
N ASN A 422 -9.94 -18.24 23.42
CA ASN A 422 -9.18 -17.10 22.95
C ASN A 422 -10.09 -16.00 22.34
N ARG A 423 -9.77 -14.76 22.62
CA ARG A 423 -10.13 -13.61 21.80
C ARG A 423 -9.17 -13.49 20.62
N PHE A 424 -9.47 -12.63 19.64
CA PHE A 424 -8.62 -12.53 18.47
C PHE A 424 -7.83 -11.21 18.41
N LEU A 425 -8.52 -10.04 18.39
CA LEU A 425 -7.86 -8.82 17.95
C LEU A 425 -8.27 -7.60 18.77
N THR A 426 -7.28 -6.82 19.19
CA THR A 426 -7.45 -5.44 19.68
C THR A 426 -6.80 -4.47 18.69
N LEU A 427 -7.61 -3.56 18.15
CA LEU A 427 -7.20 -2.51 17.23
C LEU A 427 -7.10 -1.19 17.97
N GLY A 428 -5.88 -0.71 18.11
CA GLY A 428 -5.57 0.60 18.69
C GLY A 428 -5.47 1.70 17.63
N ASN A 429 -4.80 2.79 18.01
CA ASN A 429 -4.66 3.98 17.18
C ASN A 429 -4.12 3.67 15.77
N GLN A 430 -4.63 4.40 14.79
CA GLN A 430 -4.18 4.40 13.40
C GLN A 430 -4.24 3.02 12.71
N THR A 431 -5.24 2.20 13.04
CA THR A 431 -5.48 0.90 12.40
C THR A 431 -6.79 0.89 11.61
N GLU A 432 -6.79 0.26 10.43
CA GLU A 432 -7.99 0.05 9.62
C GLU A 432 -7.90 -1.25 8.79
N PRO A 433 -7.89 -2.46 9.43
CA PRO A 433 -7.97 -3.71 8.69
C PRO A 433 -9.34 -3.94 8.07
N ALA A 434 -9.34 -4.71 6.97
CA ALA A 434 -10.54 -5.24 6.33
C ALA A 434 -10.51 -6.76 6.29
N PHE A 435 -11.58 -7.40 6.73
CA PHE A 435 -11.78 -8.85 6.68
C PHE A 435 -12.92 -9.14 5.70
N ASP A 436 -12.70 -10.06 4.78
CA ASP A 436 -13.70 -10.45 3.80
C ASP A 436 -13.75 -11.97 3.64
N GLY A 437 -14.96 -12.55 3.84
CA GLY A 437 -15.21 -13.98 3.73
C GLY A 437 -14.56 -14.83 4.82
N ILE A 438 -14.45 -14.30 6.03
CA ILE A 438 -13.88 -15.00 7.19
C ILE A 438 -15.00 -15.41 8.15
N THR A 439 -14.97 -16.65 8.60
CA THR A 439 -15.77 -17.12 9.73
C THR A 439 -14.94 -17.04 11.00
N PHE A 440 -15.32 -16.16 11.91
CA PHE A 440 -14.80 -16.09 13.27
C PHE A 440 -15.62 -17.05 14.15
N ALA A 441 -15.01 -18.14 14.58
CA ALA A 441 -15.68 -19.19 15.33
C ALA A 441 -15.14 -19.35 16.74
N ASN A 442 -16.00 -19.72 17.67
CA ASN A 442 -15.65 -20.10 19.04
C ASN A 442 -14.69 -19.12 19.73
N LEU A 443 -14.73 -17.84 19.36
CA LEU A 443 -13.99 -16.80 20.07
C LEU A 443 -14.60 -16.60 21.45
N LYS A 444 -13.76 -16.34 22.46
CA LYS A 444 -14.21 -16.03 23.81
C LYS A 444 -13.55 -14.76 24.32
N SER A 445 -14.36 -13.78 24.69
CA SER A 445 -13.82 -12.53 25.25
C SER A 445 -13.44 -12.70 26.72
N SER A 446 -12.38 -12.01 27.12
CA SER A 446 -11.96 -11.89 28.54
C SER A 446 -11.47 -10.46 28.78
N GLY A 447 -12.26 -9.65 29.46
CA GLY A 447 -11.91 -8.25 29.78
C GLY A 447 -12.34 -7.20 28.76
N GLU A 448 -12.31 -7.49 27.47
CA GLU A 448 -12.80 -6.66 26.35
C GLU A 448 -13.57 -7.52 25.36
N GLY A 449 -13.94 -7.05 24.17
CA GLY A 449 -14.61 -7.86 23.15
C GLY A 449 -13.75 -9.00 22.58
N CYS A 450 -14.37 -9.97 21.89
CA CYS A 450 -13.63 -10.95 21.11
C CYS A 450 -12.79 -10.25 20.03
N ILE A 451 -13.34 -9.18 19.45
CA ILE A 451 -12.62 -8.20 18.66
C ILE A 451 -12.94 -6.82 19.24
N SER A 452 -11.91 -5.99 19.42
CA SER A 452 -12.04 -4.65 20.00
C SER A 452 -11.45 -3.58 19.07
N VAL A 453 -12.21 -2.48 18.90
CA VAL A 453 -11.75 -1.24 18.27
C VAL A 453 -11.59 -0.22 19.40
N ALA A 454 -10.37 0.07 19.79
CA ALA A 454 -10.05 0.74 21.04
C ALA A 454 -8.99 1.82 20.89
N ALA A 455 -9.32 2.90 20.14
CA ALA A 455 -8.42 4.04 20.01
C ALA A 455 -8.24 4.77 21.34
N GLY A 456 -7.03 5.17 21.66
CA GLY A 456 -6.69 6.01 22.82
C GLY A 456 -6.55 7.50 22.44
N GLY A 457 -6.70 8.39 23.41
CA GLY A 457 -6.43 9.83 23.23
C GLY A 457 -7.17 10.45 22.03
N SER A 458 -6.42 11.08 21.12
CA SER A 458 -6.92 11.66 19.87
C SER A 458 -6.84 10.70 18.67
N GLY A 459 -6.49 9.43 18.88
CA GLY A 459 -6.33 8.44 17.83
C GLY A 459 -7.66 8.01 17.19
N ASP A 460 -7.55 7.37 16.04
CA ASP A 460 -8.65 6.80 15.26
C ASP A 460 -8.35 5.33 14.93
N ALA A 461 -9.26 4.43 15.26
CA ALA A 461 -9.18 3.01 14.96
C ALA A 461 -10.42 2.58 14.20
N ARG A 462 -10.27 1.72 13.20
CA ARG A 462 -11.39 1.23 12.39
C ARG A 462 -11.25 -0.25 12.07
N VAL A 463 -12.37 -0.86 11.71
CA VAL A 463 -12.41 -2.22 11.15
C VAL A 463 -13.54 -2.32 10.14
N ASN A 464 -13.28 -3.08 9.09
CA ASN A 464 -14.28 -3.39 8.07
C ASN A 464 -14.47 -4.91 7.99
N PHE A 465 -15.71 -5.38 8.05
CA PHE A 465 -16.07 -6.77 7.83
C PHE A 465 -17.01 -6.85 6.64
N THR A 466 -16.69 -7.71 5.69
CA THR A 466 -17.52 -7.97 4.51
C THR A 466 -17.68 -9.49 4.35
N ASN A 467 -18.88 -9.98 4.09
CA ASN A 467 -19.16 -11.40 3.90
C ASN A 467 -18.62 -12.30 5.04
N CYS A 468 -18.61 -11.80 6.26
CA CYS A 468 -18.07 -12.49 7.43
C CYS A 468 -19.15 -13.13 8.27
N THR A 469 -18.77 -14.18 9.02
CA THR A 469 -19.65 -14.84 9.97
C THR A 469 -19.02 -14.88 11.35
N PHE A 470 -19.71 -14.45 12.39
CA PHE A 470 -19.39 -14.73 13.78
C PHE A 470 -20.24 -15.90 14.24
N ARG A 471 -19.60 -17.05 14.49
CA ARG A 471 -20.29 -18.30 14.78
C ARG A 471 -19.90 -18.84 16.16
N LYS A 472 -20.92 -19.04 17.03
CA LYS A 472 -20.73 -19.58 18.39
C LYS A 472 -19.68 -18.83 19.23
N CYS A 473 -19.52 -17.55 19.00
CA CYS A 473 -18.63 -16.71 19.81
C CYS A 473 -19.29 -16.39 21.15
N THR A 474 -18.48 -16.27 22.20
CA THR A 474 -18.97 -16.04 23.57
C THR A 474 -18.39 -14.75 24.14
N GLY A 475 -19.26 -13.82 24.50
CA GLY A 475 -18.93 -12.71 25.39
C GLY A 475 -18.98 -13.17 26.84
N SER A 476 -17.92 -12.99 27.64
CA SER A 476 -17.86 -13.44 29.03
C SER A 476 -17.69 -12.27 30.01
N GLY A 477 -18.25 -12.42 31.24
CA GLY A 477 -18.08 -11.44 32.31
C GLY A 477 -18.91 -10.17 32.16
N GLY A 478 -20.14 -10.30 31.63
CA GLY A 478 -21.20 -9.29 31.68
C GLY A 478 -21.01 -7.99 30.90
N GLN A 479 -19.78 -7.59 30.63
CA GLN A 479 -19.48 -6.35 29.93
C GLN A 479 -18.79 -6.58 28.60
N ASN A 480 -18.44 -7.80 28.26
CA ASN A 480 -17.58 -8.13 27.15
C ASN A 480 -18.38 -8.65 25.95
N PRO A 481 -18.60 -7.86 24.91
CA PRO A 481 -19.35 -8.23 23.71
C PRO A 481 -18.50 -9.12 22.80
N ILE A 482 -19.09 -9.53 21.67
CA ILE A 482 -18.33 -10.14 20.58
C ILE A 482 -17.51 -9.05 19.87
N LEU A 483 -18.14 -7.93 19.52
CA LEU A 483 -17.46 -6.76 18.93
C LEU A 483 -17.63 -5.55 19.86
N MET A 484 -16.50 -5.03 20.36
CA MET A 484 -16.46 -3.81 21.16
C MET A 484 -15.92 -2.64 20.33
N VAL A 485 -16.62 -1.51 20.37
CA VAL A 485 -16.10 -0.24 19.83
C VAL A 485 -16.05 0.76 20.97
N MET A 486 -14.86 1.02 21.49
CA MET A 486 -14.64 1.97 22.58
C MET A 486 -14.39 3.38 22.06
N LYS A 487 -13.76 3.52 20.93
CA LYS A 487 -13.56 4.76 20.19
C LYS A 487 -13.14 4.39 18.77
N GLY A 488 -13.82 4.94 17.77
CA GLY A 488 -13.55 4.61 16.39
C GLY A 488 -14.76 4.09 15.63
N LEU A 489 -14.54 3.33 14.56
CA LEU A 489 -15.60 2.93 13.64
C LEU A 489 -15.50 1.45 13.26
N ALA A 490 -16.58 0.71 13.41
CA ALA A 490 -16.76 -0.62 12.82
C ALA A 490 -17.77 -0.55 11.66
N ARG A 491 -17.40 -1.08 10.50
CA ARG A 491 -18.28 -1.24 9.34
C ARG A 491 -18.51 -2.71 9.06
N LEU A 492 -19.78 -3.11 8.97
CA LEU A 492 -20.18 -4.49 8.74
C LEU A 492 -21.10 -4.53 7.51
N ASN A 493 -20.68 -5.24 6.48
CA ASN A 493 -21.44 -5.44 5.26
C ASN A 493 -21.64 -6.94 5.00
N ASN A 494 -22.88 -7.40 4.93
CA ASN A 494 -23.23 -8.81 4.76
C ASN A 494 -22.56 -9.70 5.84
N VAL A 495 -22.77 -9.35 7.12
CA VAL A 495 -22.18 -10.06 8.26
C VAL A 495 -23.26 -10.82 9.03
N VAL A 496 -22.97 -12.07 9.36
CA VAL A 496 -23.87 -12.93 10.11
C VAL A 496 -23.34 -13.15 11.53
N PHE A 497 -24.20 -12.97 12.54
CA PHE A 497 -23.97 -13.40 13.91
C PHE A 497 -24.89 -14.60 14.19
N ASP A 498 -24.31 -15.81 14.25
CA ASP A 498 -25.06 -17.05 14.37
C ASP A 498 -24.64 -17.84 15.62
N GLY A 499 -25.58 -18.14 16.49
CA GLY A 499 -25.36 -18.93 17.70
C GLY A 499 -24.37 -18.28 18.68
N CYS A 500 -24.15 -16.98 18.59
CA CYS A 500 -23.32 -16.25 19.54
C CYS A 500 -24.09 -16.01 20.86
N ARG A 501 -23.31 -15.90 21.94
CA ARG A 501 -23.92 -15.64 23.25
C ARG A 501 -23.08 -14.65 24.08
N VAL A 502 -23.76 -13.95 24.96
CA VAL A 502 -23.11 -13.16 26.03
C VAL A 502 -23.50 -13.78 27.37
N GLU A 503 -22.50 -14.36 28.05
CA GLU A 503 -22.69 -15.03 29.35
C GLU A 503 -22.44 -14.05 30.48
N ASP A 504 -23.36 -14.02 31.43
CA ASP A 504 -23.14 -13.38 32.73
C ASP A 504 -23.78 -14.15 33.83
N GLU A 505 -23.02 -14.95 34.52
CA GLU A 505 -23.45 -15.65 35.74
C GLU A 505 -23.45 -14.74 36.98
N THR A 506 -22.72 -13.63 36.94
CA THR A 506 -22.49 -12.78 38.11
C THR A 506 -23.39 -11.54 38.17
N TRP A 507 -23.93 -11.12 37.03
CA TRP A 507 -24.72 -9.88 36.94
C TRP A 507 -26.23 -10.17 36.70
N LYS A 508 -26.82 -10.90 37.60
CA LYS A 508 -28.27 -11.19 37.58
C LYS A 508 -29.15 -9.93 37.52
N ASN A 509 -28.60 -8.75 37.73
CA ASN A 509 -29.31 -7.48 37.84
C ASN A 509 -28.84 -6.39 36.86
N GLY A 510 -28.30 -6.70 35.67
CA GLY A 510 -28.16 -5.66 34.63
C GLY A 510 -26.82 -5.46 33.98
N GLY A 511 -26.07 -6.50 33.70
CA GLY A 511 -24.70 -6.33 33.20
C GLY A 511 -24.37 -6.70 31.75
N GLY A 512 -25.13 -7.57 31.10
CA GLY A 512 -24.83 -8.02 29.76
C GLY A 512 -25.16 -6.97 28.69
N ARG A 513 -24.21 -6.67 27.78
CA ARG A 513 -24.28 -5.44 26.98
C ARG A 513 -24.19 -5.67 25.47
N GLY A 514 -24.87 -6.70 24.97
CA GLY A 514 -25.03 -6.92 23.53
C GLY A 514 -23.91 -7.66 22.83
N LEU A 515 -24.15 -8.13 21.62
CA LEU A 515 -23.11 -8.72 20.76
C LEU A 515 -22.17 -7.66 20.20
N ILE A 516 -22.71 -6.48 19.87
CA ILE A 516 -21.95 -5.30 19.49
C ILE A 516 -22.15 -4.23 20.56
N ARG A 517 -21.08 -3.69 21.08
CA ARG A 517 -21.12 -2.66 22.13
C ARG A 517 -20.34 -1.42 21.73
N LEU A 518 -21.00 -0.27 21.83
CA LEU A 518 -20.42 1.06 21.65
C LEU A 518 -20.30 1.72 23.03
N THR A 519 -19.11 2.12 23.46
CA THR A 519 -18.87 2.48 24.87
C THR A 519 -18.51 3.94 25.12
N GLN A 520 -18.15 4.71 24.11
CA GLN A 520 -17.73 6.10 24.24
C GLN A 520 -18.41 7.01 23.20
N ASN A 521 -18.30 8.32 23.38
CA ASN A 521 -18.95 9.32 22.54
C ASN A 521 -18.59 9.21 21.06
N ASP A 522 -17.34 8.83 20.74
CA ASP A 522 -16.85 8.74 19.36
C ASP A 522 -16.97 7.32 18.79
N SER A 523 -17.73 6.45 19.46
CA SER A 523 -17.94 5.06 18.99
C SER A 523 -19.01 5.02 17.91
N ARG A 524 -18.70 4.37 16.77
CA ARG A 524 -19.61 4.24 15.64
C ARG A 524 -19.67 2.80 15.15
N ALA A 525 -20.86 2.36 14.78
CA ALA A 525 -21.06 1.11 14.06
C ALA A 525 -22.04 1.33 12.90
N TYR A 526 -21.62 0.96 11.70
CA TYR A 526 -22.40 0.99 10.47
C TYR A 526 -22.63 -0.43 9.99
N LEU A 527 -23.90 -0.84 9.91
CA LEU A 527 -24.30 -2.18 9.51
C LEU A 527 -25.15 -2.11 8.24
N ASN A 528 -24.78 -2.91 7.26
CA ASN A 528 -25.57 -3.12 6.04
C ASN A 528 -25.72 -4.61 5.76
N ALA A 529 -26.93 -5.06 5.42
CA ALA A 529 -27.24 -6.44 5.07
C ALA A 529 -26.77 -7.48 6.12
N CYS A 530 -26.79 -7.10 7.40
CA CYS A 530 -26.36 -7.97 8.49
C CYS A 530 -27.51 -8.81 9.05
N THR A 531 -27.20 -10.03 9.52
CA THR A 531 -28.17 -10.94 10.09
C THR A 531 -27.74 -11.40 11.48
N PHE A 532 -28.66 -11.33 12.47
CA PHE A 532 -28.49 -11.82 13.83
C PHE A 532 -29.48 -12.92 14.08
N ILE A 533 -29.02 -14.17 14.19
CA ILE A 533 -29.85 -15.37 14.24
C ILE A 533 -29.33 -16.35 15.29
N ASN A 534 -30.21 -17.09 15.94
CA ASN A 534 -29.85 -18.12 16.93
C ASN A 534 -29.00 -17.62 18.12
N ASN A 535 -28.94 -16.32 18.35
CA ASN A 535 -28.13 -15.77 19.43
C ASN A 535 -28.85 -15.81 20.76
N THR A 536 -28.07 -15.99 21.82
CA THR A 536 -28.58 -16.01 23.20
C THR A 536 -27.94 -14.94 24.04
N PHE A 537 -28.67 -14.46 25.01
CA PHE A 537 -28.23 -13.42 25.91
C PHE A 537 -28.58 -13.81 27.35
N GLY A 538 -27.58 -14.14 28.16
CA GLY A 538 -27.77 -14.51 29.56
C GLY A 538 -27.69 -13.30 30.48
N GLY A 539 -28.63 -13.16 31.40
CA GLY A 539 -28.65 -12.08 32.38
C GLY A 539 -29.51 -10.86 32.01
N GLY A 540 -29.77 -9.96 32.93
CA GLY A 540 -30.60 -8.77 32.77
C GLY A 540 -29.86 -7.62 32.06
N GLY A 541 -29.55 -7.75 30.79
CA GLY A 541 -28.71 -6.77 30.08
C GLY A 541 -29.41 -6.00 28.98
N PHE A 542 -28.65 -5.08 28.37
CA PHE A 542 -29.09 -4.21 27.30
C PHE A 542 -28.91 -4.91 25.94
N GLY A 543 -29.92 -5.13 25.18
CA GLY A 543 -30.04 -5.61 23.80
C GLY A 543 -28.91 -6.33 23.06
N LEU A 544 -29.22 -7.01 21.98
CA LEU A 544 -28.21 -7.67 21.10
C LEU A 544 -27.26 -6.67 20.42
N LEU A 545 -27.74 -5.45 20.24
CA LEU A 545 -26.88 -4.29 19.92
C LEU A 545 -27.10 -3.26 21.02
N ALA A 546 -26.05 -2.87 21.70
CA ALA A 546 -26.15 -1.87 22.75
C ALA A 546 -25.19 -0.70 22.50
N HIS A 547 -25.72 0.49 22.52
CA HIS A 547 -24.93 1.71 22.63
C HIS A 547 -25.01 2.21 24.07
N LEU A 548 -23.87 2.33 24.72
CA LEU A 548 -23.80 2.77 26.12
C LEU A 548 -22.85 3.94 26.26
N ASN A 549 -23.31 4.95 26.96
CA ASN A 549 -22.58 6.12 27.42
C ASN A 549 -22.14 7.12 26.35
N GLY A 550 -22.85 8.17 26.23
CA GLY A 550 -22.39 9.41 25.67
C GLY A 550 -23.15 9.93 24.47
N ALA A 551 -23.30 11.24 24.46
CA ALA A 551 -24.11 11.98 23.50
C ALA A 551 -23.60 11.92 22.04
N GLY A 552 -22.40 11.38 21.79
CA GLY A 552 -21.74 11.44 20.47
C GLY A 552 -21.63 10.11 19.71
N GLY A 553 -21.99 8.97 20.30
CA GLY A 553 -21.91 7.67 19.61
C GLY A 553 -23.06 7.44 18.63
N ASN A 554 -22.82 6.68 17.54
CA ASN A 554 -23.83 6.43 16.52
C ASN A 554 -23.91 4.95 16.10
N LEU A 555 -25.13 4.42 16.09
CA LEU A 555 -25.48 3.11 15.55
C LEU A 555 -26.36 3.29 14.31
N CYS A 556 -25.89 2.89 13.14
CA CYS A 556 -26.64 3.00 11.90
C CYS A 556 -26.88 1.63 11.28
N LEU A 557 -28.14 1.29 11.07
CA LEU A 557 -28.61 0.04 10.51
C LEU A 557 -29.30 0.30 9.16
N HIS A 558 -28.89 -0.43 8.13
CA HIS A 558 -29.58 -0.50 6.84
C HIS A 558 -29.67 -1.95 6.40
N ASN A 559 -30.87 -2.39 6.06
CA ASN A 559 -31.12 -3.76 5.61
C ASN A 559 -30.65 -4.84 6.62
N VAL A 560 -30.83 -4.60 7.93
CA VAL A 560 -30.38 -5.50 8.99
C VAL A 560 -31.53 -6.34 9.49
N THR A 561 -31.31 -7.64 9.73
CA THR A 561 -32.30 -8.57 10.26
C THR A 561 -31.91 -9.05 11.65
N PHE A 562 -32.82 -8.87 12.61
CA PHE A 562 -32.75 -9.49 13.93
C PHE A 562 -33.97 -10.40 14.06
N ALA A 563 -33.80 -11.69 13.88
CA ALA A 563 -34.91 -12.65 13.99
C ALA A 563 -34.41 -14.03 14.43
N GLY A 564 -35.29 -14.88 14.91
CA GLY A 564 -34.95 -16.25 15.30
C GLY A 564 -33.92 -16.35 16.44
N ASN A 565 -33.79 -15.32 17.27
CA ASN A 565 -32.92 -15.35 18.45
C ASN A 565 -33.62 -15.97 19.63
N ASP A 566 -32.87 -16.57 20.57
CA ASP A 566 -33.44 -17.36 21.67
C ASP A 566 -34.40 -16.56 22.55
N LYS A 567 -35.52 -17.22 22.93
CA LYS A 567 -36.48 -16.70 23.90
C LYS A 567 -35.91 -16.46 25.30
N GLY A 568 -34.77 -17.09 25.62
CA GLY A 568 -34.02 -16.87 26.86
C GLY A 568 -33.28 -15.53 26.93
N CYS A 569 -33.26 -14.74 25.87
CA CYS A 569 -32.68 -13.42 25.86
C CYS A 569 -33.37 -12.49 26.85
N SER A 570 -32.75 -12.28 28.00
CA SER A 570 -33.28 -11.41 29.08
C SER A 570 -32.94 -9.93 28.87
N ALA A 571 -32.49 -9.56 27.67
CA ALA A 571 -32.15 -8.19 27.30
C ALA A 571 -33.37 -7.24 27.45
N GLU A 572 -33.12 -6.02 27.83
CA GLU A 572 -34.17 -4.99 27.93
C GLU A 572 -34.70 -4.51 26.57
N GLY A 573 -34.18 -5.04 25.48
CA GLY A 573 -34.57 -4.82 24.09
C GLY A 573 -33.65 -5.54 23.12
N VAL A 574 -34.11 -5.83 21.90
CA VAL A 574 -33.29 -6.44 20.86
C VAL A 574 -32.25 -5.43 20.37
N VAL A 575 -32.68 -4.19 20.16
CA VAL A 575 -31.79 -3.05 19.83
C VAL A 575 -31.97 -1.98 20.87
N ASN A 576 -30.91 -1.55 21.49
CA ASN A 576 -30.93 -0.48 22.49
C ASN A 576 -29.99 0.67 22.07
N GLY A 577 -30.57 1.85 21.89
CA GLY A 577 -29.83 3.06 21.53
C GLY A 577 -29.80 4.03 22.73
N ALA A 578 -28.64 4.15 23.38
CA ALA A 578 -28.37 5.20 24.37
C ALA A 578 -27.75 6.46 23.77
N GLY A 579 -27.33 6.43 22.50
CA GLY A 579 -26.84 7.53 21.68
C GLY A 579 -27.70 7.74 20.45
N GLY A 580 -27.12 8.29 19.38
CA GLY A 580 -27.79 8.42 18.08
C GLY A 580 -28.02 7.07 17.42
N MET A 581 -29.22 6.81 16.93
CA MET A 581 -29.54 5.59 16.22
C MET A 581 -30.32 5.86 14.95
N LEU A 582 -29.93 5.21 13.85
CA LEU A 582 -30.73 5.13 12.63
C LEU A 582 -31.08 3.66 12.36
N VAL A 583 -32.37 3.39 12.21
CA VAL A 583 -32.89 2.10 11.74
C VAL A 583 -33.58 2.33 10.41
N ALA A 584 -32.98 1.84 9.33
CA ALA A 584 -33.47 2.02 7.97
C ALA A 584 -33.64 0.67 7.25
N SER A 585 -34.78 0.46 6.62
CA SER A 585 -35.14 -0.76 5.87
C SER A 585 -34.74 -2.06 6.60
N SER A 586 -34.93 -2.12 7.90
CA SER A 586 -34.46 -3.21 8.75
C SER A 586 -35.64 -3.98 9.39
N THR A 587 -35.39 -5.27 9.65
CA THR A 587 -36.37 -6.14 10.34
C THR A 587 -35.87 -6.44 11.74
N ILE A 588 -36.61 -6.04 12.75
CA ILE A 588 -36.27 -6.27 14.16
C ILE A 588 -37.42 -7.03 14.84
N VAL A 589 -37.14 -8.25 15.26
CA VAL A 589 -38.11 -9.13 15.89
C VAL A 589 -37.71 -9.44 17.32
N ALA A 590 -38.58 -9.11 18.27
CA ALA A 590 -38.47 -9.55 19.65
C ALA A 590 -39.29 -10.81 19.87
N SER A 591 -38.65 -11.91 20.18
CA SER A 591 -39.29 -13.22 20.44
C SER A 591 -39.57 -13.46 21.91
N ASN A 592 -39.15 -12.55 22.79
CA ASN A 592 -39.39 -12.57 24.23
C ASN A 592 -40.33 -11.43 24.66
N GLU A 593 -40.58 -11.26 25.94
CA GLU A 593 -41.45 -10.20 26.47
C GLU A 593 -40.87 -8.78 26.41
N LYS A 594 -39.64 -8.63 25.95
CA LYS A 594 -38.92 -7.36 25.87
C LYS A 594 -39.20 -6.62 24.55
N PRO A 595 -39.00 -5.31 24.49
CA PRO A 595 -39.26 -4.56 23.26
C PRO A 595 -38.26 -4.91 22.14
N ALA A 596 -38.70 -4.77 20.91
CA ALA A 596 -37.81 -4.88 19.77
C ALA A 596 -36.80 -3.71 19.74
N ILE A 597 -37.27 -2.50 20.01
CA ILE A 597 -36.44 -1.30 20.12
C ILE A 597 -36.64 -0.67 21.51
N ARG A 598 -35.51 -0.37 22.17
CA ARG A 598 -35.47 0.48 23.35
C ARG A 598 -34.59 1.69 23.09
N CYS A 599 -35.10 2.86 23.35
CA CYS A 599 -34.29 4.09 23.23
C CYS A 599 -34.01 4.68 24.61
N GLU A 600 -32.73 4.85 24.92
CA GLU A 600 -32.24 5.49 26.13
C GLU A 600 -31.38 6.74 25.78
N SER A 601 -31.58 7.29 24.60
CA SER A 601 -30.66 8.32 24.06
C SER A 601 -30.78 9.68 24.72
N ASP A 602 -29.67 10.41 24.61
CA ASP A 602 -29.57 11.84 24.91
C ASP A 602 -30.50 12.68 24.01
N PRO A 603 -31.15 13.72 24.54
CA PRO A 603 -32.04 14.60 23.79
C PRO A 603 -31.41 15.26 22.55
N ASN A 604 -30.07 15.32 22.48
CA ASN A 604 -29.36 16.02 21.40
C ASN A 604 -29.03 15.15 20.18
N SER A 605 -29.05 13.82 20.29
CA SER A 605 -28.57 12.92 19.21
C SER A 605 -29.65 12.40 18.28
N GLY A 606 -30.90 12.52 18.62
CA GLY A 606 -32.09 12.26 17.79
C GLY A 606 -32.11 10.96 17.02
N SER A 607 -32.67 9.88 17.60
CA SER A 607 -32.85 8.60 16.89
C SER A 607 -33.89 8.68 15.78
N ARG A 608 -33.71 7.89 14.70
CA ARG A 608 -34.62 7.84 13.54
C ARG A 608 -35.00 6.41 13.18
N LEU A 609 -36.23 6.24 12.70
CA LEU A 609 -36.78 5.00 12.17
C LEU A 609 -37.39 5.27 10.80
N VAL A 610 -37.06 4.47 9.80
CA VAL A 610 -37.58 4.64 8.44
C VAL A 610 -37.70 3.30 7.73
N ASN A 611 -38.80 3.10 7.02
CA ASN A 611 -39.03 1.96 6.12
C ASN A 611 -38.70 0.59 6.77
N SER A 612 -39.01 0.40 8.03
CA SER A 612 -38.56 -0.75 8.81
C SER A 612 -39.75 -1.60 9.32
N LEU A 613 -39.50 -2.90 9.54
CA LEU A 613 -40.44 -3.85 10.07
C LEU A 613 -40.06 -4.18 11.52
N ILE A 614 -40.87 -3.77 12.46
CA ILE A 614 -40.64 -3.94 13.91
C ILE A 614 -41.72 -4.85 14.47
N ILE A 615 -41.34 -6.02 15.00
CA ILE A 615 -42.27 -7.04 15.47
C ILE A 615 -41.99 -7.41 16.93
N GLN A 616 -43.04 -7.46 17.69
CA GLN A 616 -43.07 -8.05 19.04
C GLN A 616 -43.98 -9.30 19.02
N GLU A 617 -43.37 -10.49 19.13
CA GLU A 617 -44.09 -11.76 18.93
C GLU A 617 -44.98 -12.17 20.12
N GLN A 618 -44.77 -11.61 21.30
CA GLN A 618 -45.50 -11.95 22.53
C GLN A 618 -46.63 -10.95 22.85
N ASP A 619 -47.08 -10.18 21.86
CA ASP A 619 -48.10 -9.14 22.00
C ASP A 619 -47.81 -8.11 23.10
N LYS A 620 -46.55 -7.80 23.30
CA LYS A 620 -46.04 -6.80 24.25
C LYS A 620 -45.62 -5.52 23.54
N THR A 621 -44.84 -4.72 24.23
CA THR A 621 -44.31 -3.45 23.69
C THR A 621 -43.29 -3.70 22.62
N ALA A 622 -43.53 -3.21 21.39
CA ALA A 622 -42.54 -3.27 20.28
C ALA A 622 -41.50 -2.18 20.42
N ILE A 623 -41.88 -0.95 20.77
CA ILE A 623 -41.00 0.18 20.97
C ILE A 623 -41.18 0.76 22.36
N ASN A 624 -40.10 0.85 23.14
CA ASN A 624 -40.08 1.40 24.49
C ASN A 624 -39.11 2.61 24.59
N MET A 625 -39.65 3.73 25.03
CA MET A 625 -38.89 4.95 25.34
C MET A 625 -38.71 5.05 26.84
N SER A 626 -37.50 4.81 27.36
CA SER A 626 -37.26 4.57 28.79
C SER A 626 -37.23 5.82 29.68
N SER A 627 -37.13 7.03 29.14
CA SER A 627 -37.07 8.25 29.97
C SER A 627 -37.58 9.50 29.29
N SER A 628 -37.94 10.54 30.07
CA SER A 628 -38.43 11.82 29.64
C SER A 628 -37.30 12.64 28.93
N GLY A 629 -37.56 13.21 27.76
CA GLY A 629 -36.66 14.07 27.00
C GLY A 629 -35.99 13.40 25.79
N ARG A 630 -36.23 12.12 25.54
CA ARG A 630 -35.58 11.36 24.45
C ARG A 630 -36.55 11.10 23.31
N LYS A 631 -36.13 11.30 22.07
CA LYS A 631 -37.03 11.22 20.92
C LYS A 631 -36.57 10.18 19.91
N LEU A 632 -37.46 9.28 19.54
CA LEU A 632 -37.39 8.48 18.33
C LEU A 632 -38.37 9.08 17.32
N LYS A 633 -37.86 9.59 16.22
CA LYS A 633 -38.68 10.16 15.15
C LYS A 633 -38.84 9.16 14.03
N SER A 634 -40.08 8.86 13.69
CA SER A 634 -40.37 8.15 12.45
C SER A 634 -40.24 9.10 11.27
N LEU A 635 -39.54 8.63 10.24
CA LEU A 635 -39.45 9.28 8.93
C LEU A 635 -40.43 8.64 7.92
N GLY A 636 -41.22 7.65 8.37
CA GLY A 636 -42.30 7.03 7.64
C GLY A 636 -41.96 5.68 7.03
N GLY A 637 -43.02 5.01 6.51
CA GLY A 637 -42.93 3.71 5.86
C GLY A 637 -42.65 2.54 6.78
N ASN A 638 -42.85 2.69 8.10
CA ASN A 638 -42.59 1.64 9.04
C ASN A 638 -43.84 0.78 9.25
N VAL A 639 -43.63 -0.53 9.46
CA VAL A 639 -44.65 -1.47 9.92
C VAL A 639 -44.31 -1.90 11.34
N ILE A 640 -45.17 -1.58 12.28
CA ILE A 640 -44.93 -1.84 13.70
C ILE A 640 -46.03 -2.75 14.24
N VAL A 641 -45.64 -3.93 14.73
CA VAL A 641 -46.53 -4.93 15.33
C VAL A 641 -46.21 -5.06 16.81
N GLY A 642 -47.13 -4.61 17.65
CA GLY A 642 -47.00 -4.51 19.11
C GLY A 642 -47.26 -3.10 19.62
N SER A 643 -47.44 -2.95 20.93
CA SER A 643 -47.69 -1.64 21.50
C SER A 643 -46.45 -0.74 21.47
N ILE A 644 -46.69 0.55 21.39
CA ILE A 644 -45.66 1.58 21.48
C ILE A 644 -45.83 2.29 22.83
N ASN A 645 -44.84 2.12 23.72
CA ASN A 645 -44.82 2.81 24.99
C ASN A 645 -44.13 4.15 24.87
N VAL A 646 -44.92 5.22 24.83
CA VAL A 646 -44.46 6.51 24.33
C VAL A 646 -44.63 7.63 25.34
N ASN A 647 -44.24 7.66 26.48
CA ASN A 647 -44.27 8.88 27.33
C ASN A 647 -44.17 10.21 26.56
N ASN A 648 -44.96 10.40 25.48
CA ASN A 648 -44.96 11.51 24.49
C ASN A 648 -43.63 11.74 23.70
N GLN A 649 -42.87 10.69 23.43
CA GLN A 649 -41.51 10.84 22.86
C GLN A 649 -41.25 10.09 21.54
N TYR A 650 -42.22 9.33 21.07
CA TYR A 650 -42.24 8.81 19.70
C TYR A 650 -42.94 9.84 18.81
N GLU A 651 -42.23 10.40 17.89
CA GLU A 651 -42.76 11.27 16.85
C GLU A 651 -43.23 10.38 15.70
N ALA A 652 -44.47 9.96 15.68
CA ALA A 652 -45.06 9.13 14.64
C ALA A 652 -45.12 9.85 13.29
N SER A 653 -45.00 9.10 12.19
CA SER A 653 -45.34 9.56 10.85
C SER A 653 -46.78 9.09 10.49
N SER A 654 -47.50 9.89 9.73
CA SER A 654 -48.79 9.48 9.14
C SER A 654 -48.65 8.34 8.12
N ASN A 655 -47.40 8.02 7.71
CA ASN A 655 -47.06 6.97 6.76
C ASN A 655 -46.57 5.69 7.45
N ASP A 656 -46.77 5.56 8.77
CA ASP A 656 -46.50 4.33 9.50
C ASP A 656 -47.77 3.47 9.62
N ASP A 657 -47.61 2.16 9.42
CA ASP A 657 -48.64 1.18 9.65
C ASP A 657 -48.44 0.51 11.02
N THR A 658 -49.31 0.74 11.96
CA THR A 658 -49.20 0.23 13.34
C THR A 658 -50.29 -0.76 13.67
N PHE A 659 -49.93 -1.89 14.27
CA PHE A 659 -50.80 -2.96 14.68
C PHE A 659 -50.59 -3.25 16.17
N ALA A 660 -51.65 -3.27 16.93
CA ALA A 660 -51.58 -3.44 18.39
C ALA A 660 -50.92 -4.78 18.81
N ASN A 661 -51.08 -5.81 17.99
CA ASN A 661 -50.55 -7.16 18.24
C ASN A 661 -50.51 -7.99 16.95
N ARG A 662 -50.02 -9.24 17.03
CA ARG A 662 -49.95 -10.18 15.90
C ARG A 662 -51.33 -10.51 15.30
N ALA A 663 -52.36 -10.63 16.11
CA ALA A 663 -53.70 -10.90 15.61
C ALA A 663 -54.22 -9.75 14.75
N ALA A 664 -54.01 -8.51 15.14
CA ALA A 664 -54.35 -7.34 14.35
C ALA A 664 -53.51 -7.26 13.04
N ALA A 665 -52.31 -7.79 13.05
CA ALA A 665 -51.41 -7.87 11.92
C ALA A 665 -51.57 -9.15 11.04
N SER A 666 -52.61 -9.97 11.32
CA SER A 666 -52.76 -11.28 10.63
C SER A 666 -52.90 -11.16 9.11
N ALA A 667 -53.48 -10.07 8.61
CA ALA A 667 -53.60 -9.79 7.16
C ALA A 667 -52.25 -9.59 6.46
N LEU A 668 -51.17 -9.38 7.21
CA LEU A 668 -49.81 -9.26 6.62
C LEU A 668 -49.23 -10.62 6.25
N SER A 669 -49.75 -11.73 6.78
CA SER A 669 -49.21 -13.09 6.57
C SER A 669 -47.71 -13.18 6.76
N LEU A 670 -47.18 -12.57 7.80
CA LEU A 670 -45.76 -12.53 8.12
C LEU A 670 -45.25 -13.88 8.58
N SER A 671 -44.27 -14.44 7.90
CA SER A 671 -43.60 -15.69 8.28
C SER A 671 -42.08 -15.56 8.18
N TRP A 672 -41.38 -16.15 9.14
CA TRP A 672 -39.91 -16.24 9.07
C TRP A 672 -39.49 -17.39 8.16
N ASN A 673 -38.62 -17.11 7.22
CA ASN A 673 -37.98 -18.11 6.36
C ASN A 673 -36.52 -18.31 6.81
N TYR A 674 -36.21 -19.51 7.30
CA TYR A 674 -34.87 -19.85 7.80
C TYR A 674 -33.84 -19.97 6.70
N ASP A 675 -34.20 -20.40 5.48
CA ASP A 675 -33.27 -20.58 4.38
C ASP A 675 -32.83 -19.24 3.78
N SER A 676 -33.79 -18.36 3.55
CA SER A 676 -33.52 -17.01 3.05
C SER A 676 -33.11 -16.02 4.14
N ARG A 677 -33.34 -16.38 5.42
CA ARG A 677 -33.12 -15.52 6.60
C ARG A 677 -33.88 -14.21 6.55
N HIS A 678 -35.15 -14.28 6.05
CA HIS A 678 -36.04 -13.12 5.95
C HIS A 678 -37.41 -13.39 6.53
N TYR A 679 -38.10 -12.30 6.86
CA TYR A 679 -39.53 -12.31 6.97
C TYR A 679 -40.14 -12.21 5.58
N LEU A 680 -40.79 -13.27 5.18
CA LEU A 680 -41.64 -13.27 4.00
C LEU A 680 -43.02 -12.71 4.38
N TRP A 681 -43.60 -12.00 3.47
CA TRP A 681 -44.93 -11.49 3.61
C TRP A 681 -45.71 -11.81 2.33
N ASN A 682 -46.79 -12.54 2.51
CA ASN A 682 -47.69 -13.00 1.43
C ASN A 682 -49.07 -12.37 1.51
N GLY A 683 -49.21 -11.26 2.26
CA GLY A 683 -50.47 -10.60 2.49
C GLY A 683 -50.94 -9.74 1.33
N THR A 684 -52.23 -9.49 1.24
CA THR A 684 -52.88 -8.59 0.28
C THR A 684 -52.87 -7.12 0.70
N THR A 685 -52.27 -6.82 1.85
CA THR A 685 -52.31 -5.47 2.45
C THR A 685 -51.38 -4.53 1.65
N THR A 686 -51.92 -3.40 1.26
CA THR A 686 -51.13 -2.33 0.61
C THR A 686 -50.54 -1.41 1.69
N PHE A 687 -49.23 -1.36 1.77
CA PHE A 687 -48.51 -0.39 2.63
C PHE A 687 -48.19 0.87 1.88
N THR A 688 -47.91 1.92 2.65
CA THR A 688 -47.31 3.12 2.11
C THR A 688 -45.90 2.76 1.57
N LYS A 689 -45.74 2.78 0.26
CA LYS A 689 -44.49 2.42 -0.39
C LYS A 689 -43.53 3.59 -0.38
N PHE A 690 -42.32 3.34 0.07
CA PHE A 690 -41.21 4.29 -0.06
C PHE A 690 -40.56 4.18 -1.45
N THR A 691 -40.19 5.29 -2.03
CA THR A 691 -39.26 5.29 -3.18
C THR A 691 -37.82 5.18 -2.68
N LEU A 692 -36.93 4.69 -3.54
CA LEU A 692 -35.50 4.66 -3.21
C LEU A 692 -34.97 6.07 -2.89
N GLU A 693 -35.45 7.08 -3.59
CA GLU A 693 -35.07 8.47 -3.35
C GLU A 693 -35.51 8.96 -1.97
N GLN A 694 -36.73 8.63 -1.54
CA GLN A 694 -37.23 8.96 -0.21
C GLN A 694 -36.39 8.28 0.88
N LEU A 695 -36.04 7.00 0.70
CA LEU A 695 -35.17 6.27 1.63
C LEU A 695 -33.78 6.92 1.72
N ARG A 696 -33.16 7.18 0.57
CA ARG A 696 -31.85 7.84 0.51
C ARG A 696 -31.87 9.23 1.14
N SER A 697 -32.91 10.02 0.88
CA SER A 697 -33.10 11.34 1.48
C SER A 697 -33.23 11.30 2.99
N ALA A 698 -33.98 10.31 3.53
CA ALA A 698 -34.12 10.09 4.97
C ALA A 698 -32.79 9.71 5.62
N ILE A 699 -32.03 8.78 5.02
CA ILE A 699 -30.69 8.39 5.49
C ILE A 699 -29.74 9.59 5.44
N LYS A 700 -29.76 10.37 4.36
CA LYS A 700 -28.94 11.58 4.19
C LYS A 700 -29.19 12.61 5.28
N SER A 701 -30.46 12.83 5.62
CA SER A 701 -30.82 13.79 6.67
C SER A 701 -30.25 13.43 8.04
N TYR A 702 -30.21 12.14 8.37
CA TYR A 702 -29.56 11.64 9.58
C TYR A 702 -28.04 11.69 9.49
N SER A 703 -27.45 11.24 8.39
CA SER A 703 -26.00 11.22 8.18
C SER A 703 -25.40 12.59 8.31
N ASN A 704 -25.98 13.59 7.68
CA ASN A 704 -25.51 14.98 7.76
C ASN A 704 -25.57 15.55 9.18
N ALA A 705 -26.59 15.16 9.94
CA ALA A 705 -26.78 15.67 11.30
C ALA A 705 -25.90 15.00 12.35
N ASN A 706 -25.57 13.71 12.18
CA ASN A 706 -25.06 12.89 13.26
C ASN A 706 -23.77 12.10 12.94
N THR A 707 -23.49 11.77 11.69
CA THR A 707 -22.38 10.87 11.34
C THR A 707 -21.19 11.57 10.69
N GLY A 708 -21.34 12.78 10.20
CA GLY A 708 -20.27 13.63 9.63
C GLY A 708 -19.51 14.48 10.65
N LYS A 709 -19.91 14.44 11.92
CA LYS A 709 -19.30 15.24 12.98
C LYS A 709 -18.18 14.47 13.68
N LEU A 710 -17.03 15.12 13.77
CA LEU A 710 -15.91 14.67 14.59
C LEU A 710 -15.79 15.55 15.82
N TYR A 711 -15.52 14.94 16.96
CA TYR A 711 -15.27 15.66 18.19
C TYR A 711 -13.79 15.54 18.56
N ALA A 712 -13.11 16.68 18.73
CA ALA A 712 -11.82 16.75 19.40
C ALA A 712 -12.07 17.27 20.82
N GLY A 713 -12.15 16.38 21.80
CA GLY A 713 -12.58 16.70 23.16
C GLY A 713 -14.06 17.07 23.21
N SER A 714 -14.42 18.21 23.79
CA SER A 714 -15.79 18.73 23.85
C SER A 714 -16.15 19.64 22.66
N THR A 715 -15.24 19.88 21.72
CA THR A 715 -15.46 20.79 20.60
C THR A 715 -15.74 20.00 19.34
N GLU A 716 -16.83 20.35 18.64
CA GLU A 716 -17.18 19.82 17.33
C GLU A 716 -16.20 20.35 16.29
N VAL A 717 -15.43 19.48 15.65
CA VAL A 717 -14.53 19.82 14.55
C VAL A 717 -15.08 19.19 13.28
N TYR A 718 -15.61 20.02 12.39
CA TYR A 718 -15.93 19.61 11.03
C TYR A 718 -14.66 19.63 10.19
N ASP A 719 -14.13 18.45 9.92
CA ASP A 719 -13.03 18.29 8.97
C ASP A 719 -13.61 17.96 7.59
N GLY A 720 -13.63 18.92 6.68
CA GLY A 720 -14.09 18.73 5.31
C GLY A 720 -13.29 17.68 4.52
N SER A 721 -12.11 17.26 5.00
CA SER A 721 -11.32 16.15 4.42
C SER A 721 -11.95 14.78 4.66
N LYS A 722 -12.96 14.69 5.54
CA LYS A 722 -13.71 13.46 5.87
C LYS A 722 -15.12 13.44 5.28
N ALA A 723 -15.42 14.35 4.37
CA ALA A 723 -16.59 14.25 3.49
C ALA A 723 -16.51 12.89 2.75
N GLY A 724 -17.50 12.00 2.99
CA GLY A 724 -17.49 10.64 2.44
C GLY A 724 -17.31 9.52 3.49
N GLU A 725 -17.01 9.85 4.74
CA GLU A 725 -16.94 8.88 5.84
C GLU A 725 -18.26 8.74 6.61
N ASP A 726 -19.31 9.49 6.24
CA ASP A 726 -20.64 9.34 6.80
C ASP A 726 -21.32 8.05 6.33
N PHE A 727 -22.43 7.71 6.99
CA PHE A 727 -23.14 6.46 6.73
C PHE A 727 -23.65 6.33 5.30
N LEU A 728 -24.23 7.39 4.73
CA LEU A 728 -24.76 7.36 3.35
C LEU A 728 -23.65 7.16 2.34
N SER A 729 -22.56 7.92 2.48
CA SER A 729 -21.38 7.80 1.58
C SER A 729 -20.77 6.40 1.64
N TRP A 730 -20.73 5.78 2.81
CA TRP A 730 -20.31 4.40 2.92
C TRP A 730 -21.27 3.43 2.22
N LEU A 731 -22.57 3.58 2.39
CA LEU A 731 -23.57 2.75 1.69
C LEU A 731 -23.43 2.88 0.16
N ASP A 732 -23.20 4.09 -0.32
CA ASP A 732 -22.95 4.33 -1.76
C ASP A 732 -21.66 3.66 -2.23
N SER A 733 -20.60 3.71 -1.44
CA SER A 733 -19.30 3.10 -1.79
C SER A 733 -19.35 1.57 -1.91
N ILE A 734 -20.28 0.92 -1.24
CA ILE A 734 -20.49 -0.54 -1.28
C ILE A 734 -21.71 -0.94 -2.15
N ASN A 735 -22.27 -0.01 -2.90
CA ASN A 735 -23.46 -0.24 -3.75
C ASN A 735 -24.65 -0.83 -2.99
N ALA A 736 -24.83 -0.44 -1.71
CA ALA A 736 -25.84 -1.01 -0.83
C ALA A 736 -27.29 -0.86 -1.33
N PHE A 737 -27.53 0.09 -2.23
CA PHE A 737 -28.86 0.36 -2.80
C PHE A 737 -29.15 -0.42 -4.07
N ASP A 738 -28.20 -1.20 -4.57
CA ASP A 738 -28.37 -1.97 -5.81
C ASP A 738 -29.48 -3.02 -5.70
N ILE A 739 -29.72 -3.54 -4.51
CA ILE A 739 -30.83 -4.45 -4.21
C ILE A 739 -32.21 -3.87 -4.56
N TYR A 740 -32.35 -2.54 -4.64
CA TYR A 740 -33.61 -1.87 -4.96
C TYR A 740 -33.73 -1.42 -6.42
N LYS A 741 -32.68 -1.55 -7.23
CA LYS A 741 -32.65 -0.99 -8.61
C LYS A 741 -33.77 -1.50 -9.52
N ASN A 742 -34.21 -2.72 -9.33
CA ASN A 742 -35.27 -3.34 -10.14
C ASN A 742 -36.65 -3.28 -9.48
N SER A 743 -36.75 -2.59 -8.34
CA SER A 743 -38.00 -2.50 -7.59
C SER A 743 -38.66 -1.15 -7.79
N SER A 744 -39.95 -1.15 -8.14
CA SER A 744 -40.76 0.08 -8.24
C SER A 744 -41.05 0.72 -6.87
N ALA A 745 -40.75 0.02 -5.78
CA ALA A 745 -40.95 0.47 -4.39
C ALA A 745 -39.99 -0.26 -3.45
N VAL A 746 -39.58 0.43 -2.40
CA VAL A 746 -38.80 -0.15 -1.28
C VAL A 746 -39.78 -0.58 -0.20
N TRP A 747 -39.81 -1.88 0.08
CA TRP A 747 -40.70 -2.44 1.10
C TRP A 747 -40.15 -2.24 2.50
N PRO A 748 -41.01 -2.11 3.52
CA PRO A 748 -40.55 -2.06 4.91
C PRO A 748 -39.82 -3.33 5.34
N GLY A 749 -38.69 -3.15 6.04
CA GLY A 749 -37.87 -4.25 6.55
C GLY A 749 -36.66 -4.56 5.69
N SER A 750 -35.90 -5.56 6.12
CA SER A 750 -34.70 -6.02 5.40
C SER A 750 -35.11 -6.77 4.13
N TYR A 751 -34.49 -6.41 3.04
CA TYR A 751 -34.69 -6.99 1.72
C TYR A 751 -33.39 -7.62 1.23
N GLN A 752 -33.47 -8.86 0.74
CA GLN A 752 -32.38 -9.46 -0.02
C GLN A 752 -32.97 -9.82 -1.37
N GLY A 753 -32.51 -9.18 -2.42
CA GLY A 753 -33.04 -9.37 -3.76
C GLY A 753 -33.19 -10.86 -4.12
N ASN A 754 -34.21 -11.15 -4.94
CA ASN A 754 -34.41 -12.47 -5.55
C ASN A 754 -33.23 -12.81 -6.48
#